data_60bf845b3805e14e87fa45f07606345a
#
_entry.id   60bf845b3805e14e87fa45f07606345a
#
_cell.length_a   1.000
_cell.length_b   1.000
_cell.length_c   1.000
_cell.angle_alpha   90.00
_cell.angle_beta   90.00
_cell.angle_gamma   90.00
#
_symmetry.space_group_name_H-M   'P 1'
#
loop_
_entity.id
_entity.type
_entity.pdbx_description
1 polymer ?
#
loop_
_entity_poly.entity_id
_entity_poly.type
_entity_poly.pdbx_seq_one_letter_code
_entity_poly.pdbx_strand_id
1 'polypeptide(L)'
;MTLKELQIGKSAIVDAVGGAGALRQHFLDMGLIPGAEVTLVKLAPMGDPMELRIHGYELTLRLDDAAQITVTPTEKTPAVHVPVDGKMVEHPGLGEGGKYHTKEGENPLPEDKTLTFALAGNQNCGKTTLFNQLTGSNQHVGNFPGVTVDRKSGAIKGHPETEVTDLPGIYSMSPYSSEEIVTRQFIIGEKPTGIINIVDATNIERNLYLTMQLMELDIPMVLALNMMDEMRGNGGTVRINKMEAMLGIPVIPISAAKNEGVDELVDHAVHVAKYQERPGRMDFCSEDDHGGAVHRCIHGILHLIEDHAKAAGIPVRFAATKLVEGDPRIEEALKLDQNEKEMIEHIIVQMEQERGLDRAAAIADMRFSFIQELVAQTVVKPHESKEQLRSNRIDKFLTGKYTAIPAFIAIMGLVFFLTFNVIGLFFQNLMEMGIDALTGVVDTALTSWNVNAAVHSLVIDGIFTGVGSVLSFLPIIVVLFFFLSMLEDTGYMARVAFVMDKLLRRIGLSGRSIVPMLIGFGCTVPGVMASRTLPSERDRKMTILLTPFMSCSAKLPIYSLFAAAFFPKYAGLVMVLLYFTGILVGVLAALLLKSTVFKGEAVPFVMELPNYRLPGLKNVAQLLWEKARDFLQKAFTVIFAATIVIWFLQNFDLQLRLTADPQASILARIAGDIAPLFAPLGFADWRISTALITGFMAKESVVSSLLILFGSTAALTAALTPAQAAPLLVFCLLYTPCIAAVASVKRELGGKWATIMVVNQCAVAWLCALLVRLVAVAVF
;
A
#
# COMPACT_ATOMS: atom_id res chain seq x y z
N MET A 1 -10.64 33.57 -8.54
CA MET A 1 -11.01 32.93 -7.25
C MET A 1 -10.10 31.75 -6.96
N THR A 2 -10.08 31.22 -5.75
CA THR A 2 -9.34 29.98 -5.49
C THR A 2 -10.18 28.74 -5.85
N LEU A 3 -9.53 27.65 -6.18
CA LEU A 3 -10.19 26.37 -6.51
C LEU A 3 -11.07 25.87 -5.33
N LYS A 4 -10.67 26.18 -4.09
CA LYS A 4 -11.44 25.90 -2.87
C LYS A 4 -12.85 26.52 -2.87
N GLU A 5 -13.00 27.67 -3.52
CA GLU A 5 -14.27 28.43 -3.55
C GLU A 5 -15.21 27.98 -4.68
N LEU A 6 -14.75 27.07 -5.56
CA LEU A 6 -15.56 26.55 -6.65
C LEU A 6 -16.76 25.75 -6.10
N GLN A 7 -17.94 25.96 -6.69
CA GLN A 7 -19.16 25.25 -6.29
C GLN A 7 -19.25 23.86 -6.93
N ILE A 8 -19.88 22.93 -6.22
CA ILE A 8 -20.10 21.56 -6.71
C ILE A 8 -20.86 21.60 -8.04
N GLY A 9 -20.35 20.87 -9.04
CA GLY A 9 -20.89 20.78 -10.40
C GLY A 9 -20.51 21.94 -11.33
N LYS A 10 -19.72 22.90 -10.86
CA LYS A 10 -19.21 24.01 -11.69
C LYS A 10 -17.82 23.69 -12.23
N SER A 11 -17.53 24.22 -13.43
CA SER A 11 -16.21 24.16 -14.08
C SER A 11 -15.47 25.49 -13.95
N ALA A 12 -14.17 25.42 -13.97
CA ALA A 12 -13.30 26.60 -13.99
C ALA A 12 -12.01 26.26 -14.77
N ILE A 13 -11.34 27.28 -15.30
CA ILE A 13 -10.02 27.16 -15.92
C ILE A 13 -8.97 27.50 -14.85
N VAL A 14 -7.93 26.70 -14.76
CA VAL A 14 -6.80 26.94 -13.87
C VAL A 14 -6.00 28.12 -14.41
N ASP A 15 -5.83 29.18 -13.62
CA ASP A 15 -5.01 30.34 -13.96
C ASP A 15 -3.56 30.15 -13.50
N ALA A 16 -3.39 29.71 -12.25
CA ALA A 16 -2.05 29.43 -11.71
C ALA A 16 -2.10 28.41 -10.58
N VAL A 17 -1.03 27.62 -10.46
CA VAL A 17 -0.80 26.65 -9.39
C VAL A 17 0.27 27.20 -8.46
N GLY A 18 -0.15 27.61 -7.26
CA GLY A 18 0.73 28.13 -6.22
C GLY A 18 1.44 27.02 -5.43
N GLY A 19 2.15 27.44 -4.39
CA GLY A 19 2.98 26.55 -3.60
C GLY A 19 4.41 26.42 -4.15
N ALA A 20 5.20 25.52 -3.57
CA ALA A 20 6.59 25.27 -3.95
C ALA A 20 6.99 23.80 -3.70
N GLY A 21 8.10 23.39 -4.32
CA GLY A 21 8.71 22.08 -4.10
C GLY A 21 7.95 20.91 -4.72
N ALA A 22 8.21 19.71 -4.20
CA ALA A 22 7.74 18.45 -4.79
C ALA A 22 6.21 18.31 -4.85
N LEU A 23 5.46 18.92 -3.92
CA LEU A 23 4.00 18.88 -3.95
C LEU A 23 3.43 19.67 -5.13
N ARG A 24 3.93 20.86 -5.38
CA ARG A 24 3.51 21.66 -6.53
C ARG A 24 3.84 20.95 -7.84
N GLN A 25 5.05 20.39 -7.96
CA GLN A 25 5.42 19.59 -9.11
C GLN A 25 4.46 18.42 -9.31
N HIS A 26 4.08 17.74 -8.23
CA HIS A 26 3.11 16.64 -8.31
C HIS A 26 1.73 17.09 -8.82
N PHE A 27 1.23 18.29 -8.46
CA PHE A 27 -0.01 18.82 -9.03
C PHE A 27 0.10 19.08 -10.53
N LEU A 28 1.22 19.63 -10.98
CA LEU A 28 1.49 19.84 -12.41
C LEU A 28 1.58 18.50 -13.16
N ASP A 29 2.29 17.53 -12.62
CA ASP A 29 2.41 16.16 -13.17
C ASP A 29 1.05 15.44 -13.23
N MET A 30 0.12 15.82 -12.35
CA MET A 30 -1.27 15.34 -12.35
C MET A 30 -2.19 16.15 -13.29
N GLY A 31 -1.65 17.06 -14.10
CA GLY A 31 -2.39 17.83 -15.09
C GLY A 31 -3.12 19.06 -14.56
N LEU A 32 -2.90 19.45 -13.30
CA LEU A 32 -3.34 20.76 -12.81
C LEU A 32 -2.37 21.81 -13.33
N ILE A 33 -2.53 22.19 -14.62
CA ILE A 33 -1.68 23.15 -15.31
C ILE A 33 -2.49 24.40 -15.66
N PRO A 34 -1.86 25.57 -15.79
CA PRO A 34 -2.54 26.75 -16.30
C PRO A 34 -3.22 26.49 -17.64
N GLY A 35 -4.46 26.91 -17.79
CA GLY A 35 -5.29 26.63 -18.97
C GLY A 35 -6.12 25.36 -18.90
N ALA A 36 -5.86 24.43 -17.96
CA ALA A 36 -6.65 23.21 -17.82
C ALA A 36 -8.05 23.48 -17.26
N GLU A 37 -9.08 22.85 -17.83
CA GLU A 37 -10.44 22.89 -17.31
C GLU A 37 -10.58 21.88 -16.15
N VAL A 38 -11.05 22.35 -14.98
CA VAL A 38 -11.35 21.54 -13.82
C VAL A 38 -12.82 21.66 -13.44
N THR A 39 -13.45 20.56 -13.06
CA THR A 39 -14.83 20.53 -12.57
C THR A 39 -14.86 19.98 -11.16
N LEU A 40 -15.49 20.69 -10.20
CA LEU A 40 -15.71 20.14 -8.86
C LEU A 40 -16.87 19.14 -8.87
N VAL A 41 -16.55 17.86 -8.66
CA VAL A 41 -17.54 16.77 -8.68
C VAL A 41 -18.30 16.70 -7.35
N LYS A 42 -17.56 16.58 -6.24
CA LYS A 42 -18.13 16.50 -4.88
C LYS A 42 -17.06 16.82 -3.81
N LEU A 43 -17.53 16.97 -2.58
CA LEU A 43 -16.70 17.03 -1.37
C LEU A 43 -16.87 15.74 -0.58
N ALA A 44 -15.82 15.32 0.13
CA ALA A 44 -15.92 14.23 1.10
C ALA A 44 -17.01 14.53 2.14
N PRO A 45 -17.59 13.52 2.82
CA PRO A 45 -18.72 13.71 3.76
C PRO A 45 -18.46 14.73 4.85
N MET A 46 -17.20 14.90 5.26
CA MET A 46 -16.78 15.91 6.26
C MET A 46 -16.41 17.26 5.62
N GLY A 47 -16.64 17.45 4.31
CA GLY A 47 -16.36 18.66 3.56
C GLY A 47 -14.92 18.80 3.07
N ASP A 48 -14.04 17.80 3.29
CA ASP A 48 -12.64 17.79 2.89
C ASP A 48 -12.14 16.33 2.91
N PRO A 49 -11.43 15.82 1.86
CA PRO A 49 -10.98 16.51 0.63
C PRO A 49 -12.07 16.76 -0.43
N MET A 50 -11.72 17.50 -1.47
CA MET A 50 -12.54 17.70 -2.66
C MET A 50 -12.17 16.70 -3.75
N GLU A 51 -13.13 16.36 -4.61
CA GLU A 51 -12.96 15.52 -5.79
C GLU A 51 -13.18 16.36 -7.04
N LEU A 52 -12.17 16.40 -7.88
CA LEU A 52 -12.13 17.17 -9.12
C LEU A 52 -12.13 16.23 -10.31
N ARG A 53 -12.74 16.67 -11.42
CA ARG A 53 -12.55 16.05 -12.74
C ARG A 53 -11.65 16.93 -13.56
N ILE A 54 -10.58 16.34 -14.13
CA ILE A 54 -9.60 16.98 -14.99
C ILE A 54 -9.16 15.98 -16.06
N HIS A 55 -8.99 16.38 -17.30
CA HIS A 55 -8.55 15.53 -18.42
C HIS A 55 -9.29 14.17 -18.49
N GLY A 56 -10.57 14.11 -18.07
CA GLY A 56 -11.39 12.91 -18.14
C GLY A 56 -11.28 11.95 -16.95
N TYR A 57 -10.43 12.20 -15.97
CA TYR A 57 -10.29 11.38 -14.74
C TYR A 57 -10.65 12.17 -13.46
N GLU A 58 -10.81 11.46 -12.35
CA GLU A 58 -11.19 12.02 -11.05
C GLU A 58 -9.97 12.03 -10.12
N LEU A 59 -9.69 13.22 -9.58
CA LEU A 59 -8.57 13.51 -8.69
C LEU A 59 -9.08 14.05 -7.36
N THR A 60 -8.54 13.58 -6.25
CA THR A 60 -8.85 14.15 -4.93
C THR A 60 -7.78 15.12 -4.47
N LEU A 61 -8.20 16.25 -3.89
CA LEU A 61 -7.32 17.30 -3.40
C LEU A 61 -7.83 17.85 -2.07
N ARG A 62 -6.95 18.16 -1.13
CA ARG A 62 -7.33 18.82 0.12
C ARG A 62 -7.72 20.26 -0.12
N LEU A 63 -8.64 20.79 0.69
CA LEU A 63 -9.07 22.19 0.59
C LEU A 63 -7.94 23.19 0.85
N ASP A 64 -6.96 22.83 1.68
CA ASP A 64 -5.80 23.68 1.97
C ASP A 64 -4.87 23.77 0.75
N ASP A 65 -4.72 22.66 0.00
CA ASP A 65 -3.95 22.61 -1.25
C ASP A 65 -4.72 23.35 -2.37
N ALA A 66 -6.04 23.13 -2.45
CA ALA A 66 -6.93 23.82 -3.41
C ALA A 66 -6.98 25.36 -3.20
N ALA A 67 -6.72 25.83 -1.98
CA ALA A 67 -6.63 27.26 -1.70
C ALA A 67 -5.40 27.96 -2.35
N GLN A 68 -4.39 27.16 -2.76
CA GLN A 68 -3.20 27.66 -3.44
C GLN A 68 -3.35 27.71 -4.96
N ILE A 69 -4.44 27.16 -5.51
CA ILE A 69 -4.69 27.12 -6.96
C ILE A 69 -5.73 28.19 -7.31
N THR A 70 -5.35 29.13 -8.20
CA THR A 70 -6.26 30.16 -8.69
C THR A 70 -6.96 29.70 -9.96
N VAL A 71 -8.26 30.00 -10.04
CA VAL A 71 -9.11 29.56 -11.15
C VAL A 71 -10.08 30.65 -11.57
N THR A 72 -10.43 30.68 -12.86
CA THR A 72 -11.48 31.52 -13.42
C THR A 72 -12.69 30.66 -13.80
N PRO A 73 -13.89 30.92 -13.22
CA PRO A 73 -15.10 30.15 -13.53
C PRO A 73 -15.42 30.23 -15.01
N THR A 74 -15.82 29.07 -15.60
CA THR A 74 -16.26 29.00 -17.00
C THR A 74 -17.61 28.30 -17.08
N GLU A 75 -18.42 28.68 -18.09
CA GLU A 75 -19.60 27.89 -18.40
C GLU A 75 -19.19 26.68 -19.24
N LYS A 76 -19.75 25.50 -18.90
CA LYS A 76 -19.45 24.27 -19.61
C LYS A 76 -19.73 24.42 -21.10
N THR A 77 -18.71 24.51 -21.91
CA THR A 77 -18.84 24.35 -23.35
C THR A 77 -18.89 22.84 -23.63
N PRO A 78 -19.95 22.31 -24.29
CA PRO A 78 -19.96 20.91 -24.66
C PRO A 78 -18.77 20.64 -25.58
N ALA A 79 -17.93 19.69 -25.22
CA ALA A 79 -16.83 19.25 -26.07
C ALA A 79 -17.42 18.81 -27.42
N VAL A 80 -17.04 19.48 -28.49
CA VAL A 80 -17.43 19.11 -29.86
C VAL A 80 -16.66 17.83 -30.18
N HIS A 81 -17.32 16.70 -30.13
CA HIS A 81 -16.79 15.44 -30.62
C HIS A 81 -16.76 15.49 -32.14
N VAL A 82 -15.59 15.59 -32.70
CA VAL A 82 -15.40 15.33 -34.16
C VAL A 82 -15.50 13.80 -34.31
N PRO A 83 -16.47 13.28 -35.10
CA PRO A 83 -16.55 11.85 -35.35
C PRO A 83 -15.30 11.41 -36.12
N VAL A 84 -14.49 10.58 -35.55
CA VAL A 84 -13.35 9.97 -36.19
C VAL A 84 -13.82 8.65 -36.83
N ASP A 85 -13.64 8.52 -38.15
CA ASP A 85 -14.07 7.35 -38.93
C ASP A 85 -13.43 6.07 -38.37
N GLY A 86 -14.28 5.19 -37.80
CA GLY A 86 -13.87 4.08 -36.94
C GLY A 86 -13.43 2.82 -37.66
N LYS A 87 -12.64 2.88 -38.73
CA LYS A 87 -12.02 1.68 -39.28
C LYS A 87 -10.89 1.21 -38.36
N MET A 88 -11.08 0.05 -37.78
CA MET A 88 -10.02 -0.69 -37.09
C MET A 88 -8.93 -1.04 -38.11
N VAL A 89 -7.72 -0.57 -37.87
CA VAL A 89 -6.53 -0.97 -38.61
C VAL A 89 -5.79 -1.96 -37.76
N GLU A 90 -5.47 -3.14 -38.29
CA GLU A 90 -4.70 -4.17 -37.62
C GLU A 90 -3.28 -3.67 -37.28
N HIS A 91 -2.69 -4.20 -36.21
CA HIS A 91 -1.31 -3.91 -35.82
C HIS A 91 -0.36 -4.40 -36.93
N PRO A 92 0.67 -3.63 -37.33
CA PRO A 92 1.52 -4.00 -38.46
C PRO A 92 2.39 -5.24 -38.28
N GLY A 93 2.54 -5.79 -37.06
CA GLY A 93 3.41 -6.91 -36.76
C GLY A 93 4.88 -6.53 -36.50
N LEU A 94 5.71 -7.54 -36.23
CA LEU A 94 7.14 -7.35 -35.92
C LEU A 94 7.95 -6.87 -37.12
N GLY A 95 8.68 -5.79 -36.98
CA GLY A 95 9.72 -5.38 -37.91
C GLY A 95 9.27 -4.94 -39.29
N GLU A 96 8.01 -4.62 -39.47
CA GLU A 96 7.47 -4.24 -40.77
C GLU A 96 7.87 -2.81 -41.23
N GLY A 97 8.81 -2.78 -42.13
CA GLY A 97 9.02 -1.64 -43.03
C GLY A 97 9.78 -0.46 -42.44
N GLY A 98 10.58 -0.61 -41.41
CA GLY A 98 11.53 0.43 -41.00
C GLY A 98 10.90 1.73 -40.51
N LYS A 99 9.68 1.69 -39.96
CA LYS A 99 9.00 2.91 -39.47
C LYS A 99 9.58 3.43 -38.17
N TYR A 100 10.13 2.55 -37.32
CA TYR A 100 10.61 2.90 -35.97
C TYR A 100 12.12 2.71 -35.84
N HIS A 101 12.74 1.88 -36.67
CA HIS A 101 14.18 1.67 -36.75
C HIS A 101 14.64 1.41 -38.17
N THR A 102 15.88 1.70 -38.45
CA THR A 102 16.55 1.30 -39.71
C THR A 102 17.46 0.13 -39.44
N LYS A 103 17.59 -0.83 -40.39
CA LYS A 103 18.52 -1.95 -40.23
C LYS A 103 19.97 -1.50 -39.98
N GLU A 104 20.34 -0.32 -40.42
CA GLU A 104 21.66 0.28 -40.18
C GLU A 104 21.87 0.72 -38.74
N GLY A 105 20.78 0.93 -37.97
CA GLY A 105 20.80 1.25 -36.53
C GLY A 105 20.67 0.04 -35.61
N GLU A 106 20.46 -1.16 -36.13
CA GLU A 106 20.36 -2.37 -35.32
C GLU A 106 21.69 -2.69 -34.63
N ASN A 107 21.67 -2.82 -33.31
CA ASN A 107 22.83 -3.20 -32.52
C ASN A 107 22.46 -4.39 -31.61
N PRO A 108 22.32 -5.60 -32.20
CA PRO A 108 21.79 -6.75 -31.47
C PRO A 108 22.72 -7.13 -30.31
N LEU A 109 22.11 -7.40 -29.15
CA LEU A 109 22.81 -7.93 -28.00
C LEU A 109 23.27 -9.37 -28.25
N PRO A 110 24.40 -9.81 -27.65
CA PRO A 110 24.86 -11.19 -27.69
C PRO A 110 23.77 -12.16 -27.25
N GLU A 111 23.69 -13.34 -27.86
CA GLU A 111 22.63 -14.34 -27.55
C GLU A 111 22.67 -14.90 -26.13
N ASP A 112 23.84 -14.84 -25.47
CA ASP A 112 24.05 -15.28 -24.08
C ASP A 112 23.65 -14.22 -23.03
N LYS A 113 23.29 -12.99 -23.47
CA LYS A 113 22.93 -11.91 -22.55
C LYS A 113 21.48 -12.03 -22.12
N THR A 114 21.25 -12.10 -20.81
CA THR A 114 19.90 -12.02 -20.23
C THR A 114 19.26 -10.69 -20.55
N LEU A 115 18.04 -10.72 -21.10
CA LEU A 115 17.24 -9.54 -21.36
C LEU A 115 16.47 -9.15 -20.11
N THR A 116 16.75 -7.95 -19.59
CA THR A 116 16.11 -7.43 -18.36
C THR A 116 15.06 -6.39 -18.71
N PHE A 117 13.84 -6.59 -18.21
CA PHE A 117 12.72 -5.69 -18.45
C PHE A 117 12.26 -4.99 -17.19
N ALA A 118 12.02 -3.69 -17.29
CA ALA A 118 11.30 -2.92 -16.30
C ALA A 118 9.83 -2.82 -16.70
N LEU A 119 8.93 -3.36 -15.87
CA LEU A 119 7.49 -3.17 -16.06
C LEU A 119 7.05 -1.90 -15.34
N ALA A 120 6.80 -0.83 -16.08
CA ALA A 120 6.47 0.50 -15.59
C ALA A 120 5.05 0.93 -16.00
N GLY A 121 4.39 1.71 -15.16
CA GLY A 121 3.05 2.25 -15.46
C GLY A 121 2.40 2.87 -14.23
N ASN A 122 1.28 3.55 -14.45
CA ASN A 122 0.53 4.21 -13.38
C ASN A 122 -0.07 3.21 -12.38
N GLN A 123 -0.51 3.73 -11.24
CA GLN A 123 -1.32 2.93 -10.33
C GLN A 123 -2.63 2.52 -11.03
N ASN A 124 -3.12 1.32 -10.76
CA ASN A 124 -4.36 0.75 -11.30
C ASN A 124 -4.41 0.51 -12.83
N CYS A 125 -3.31 0.67 -13.58
CA CYS A 125 -3.26 0.36 -15.01
C CYS A 125 -3.26 -1.14 -15.35
N GLY A 126 -3.25 -2.03 -14.34
CA GLY A 126 -3.24 -3.49 -14.53
C GLY A 126 -1.84 -4.13 -14.53
N LYS A 127 -0.82 -3.43 -14.04
CA LYS A 127 0.58 -3.84 -14.01
C LYS A 127 0.82 -5.20 -13.35
N THR A 128 0.35 -5.40 -12.13
CA THR A 128 0.49 -6.67 -11.40
C THR A 128 -0.26 -7.82 -12.10
N THR A 129 -1.40 -7.54 -12.74
CA THR A 129 -2.11 -8.53 -13.54
C THR A 129 -1.28 -8.98 -14.73
N LEU A 130 -0.69 -8.04 -15.47
CA LEU A 130 0.20 -8.33 -16.58
C LEU A 130 1.44 -9.10 -16.11
N PHE A 131 2.09 -8.66 -15.04
CA PHE A 131 3.25 -9.34 -14.45
C PHE A 131 2.96 -10.82 -14.14
N ASN A 132 1.80 -11.10 -13.53
CA ASN A 132 1.37 -12.47 -13.24
C ASN A 132 1.09 -13.28 -14.50
N GLN A 133 0.60 -12.67 -15.58
CA GLN A 133 0.42 -13.36 -16.87
C GLN A 133 1.78 -13.68 -17.50
N LEU A 134 2.72 -12.74 -17.48
CA LEU A 134 4.06 -12.91 -18.03
C LEU A 134 4.87 -13.98 -17.31
N THR A 135 4.91 -13.95 -15.97
CA THR A 135 5.83 -14.79 -15.17
C THR A 135 5.18 -16.08 -14.63
N GLY A 136 3.88 -16.08 -14.41
CA GLY A 136 3.17 -17.23 -13.81
C GLY A 136 3.65 -17.50 -12.37
N SER A 137 4.10 -18.75 -12.12
CA SER A 137 4.61 -19.20 -10.81
C SER A 137 6.10 -18.92 -10.58
N ASN A 138 6.82 -18.46 -11.59
CA ASN A 138 8.27 -18.24 -11.54
C ASN A 138 8.59 -16.81 -11.07
N GLN A 139 8.23 -16.50 -9.83
CA GLN A 139 8.44 -15.17 -9.24
C GLN A 139 9.39 -15.22 -8.07
N HIS A 140 10.30 -14.25 -8.00
CA HIS A 140 11.15 -13.98 -6.85
C HIS A 140 10.68 -12.71 -6.16
N VAL A 141 10.43 -12.78 -4.86
CA VAL A 141 9.99 -11.65 -4.05
C VAL A 141 11.10 -11.23 -3.11
N GLY A 142 11.48 -9.96 -3.17
CA GLY A 142 12.48 -9.33 -2.30
C GLY A 142 12.10 -7.88 -2.02
N ASN A 143 13.03 -7.09 -1.52
CA ASN A 143 12.85 -5.64 -1.39
C ASN A 143 13.85 -4.93 -2.29
N PHE A 144 13.48 -3.74 -2.78
CA PHE A 144 14.45 -2.88 -3.43
C PHE A 144 15.54 -2.44 -2.43
N PRO A 145 16.81 -2.30 -2.86
CA PRO A 145 17.91 -1.92 -1.97
C PRO A 145 17.64 -0.63 -1.21
N GLY A 146 17.83 -0.66 0.11
CA GLY A 146 17.73 0.54 0.98
C GLY A 146 16.32 1.01 1.31
N VAL A 147 15.27 0.35 0.80
CA VAL A 147 13.87 0.71 1.05
C VAL A 147 13.01 -0.52 1.35
N THR A 148 11.83 -0.29 1.90
CA THR A 148 10.87 -1.35 2.24
C THR A 148 9.80 -1.57 1.17
N VAL A 149 10.09 -1.22 -0.06
CA VAL A 149 9.23 -1.46 -1.22
C VAL A 149 9.54 -2.86 -1.75
N ASP A 150 8.49 -3.66 -1.95
CA ASP A 150 8.64 -5.03 -2.44
C ASP A 150 9.12 -5.02 -3.91
N ARG A 151 10.15 -5.81 -4.21
CA ARG A 151 10.63 -6.10 -5.56
C ARG A 151 10.13 -7.48 -5.96
N LYS A 152 9.42 -7.56 -7.07
CA LYS A 152 9.03 -8.82 -7.69
C LYS A 152 9.71 -8.94 -9.04
N SER A 153 10.42 -10.03 -9.27
CA SER A 153 11.02 -10.32 -10.57
C SER A 153 10.80 -11.77 -10.95
N GLY A 154 10.89 -12.06 -12.25
CA GLY A 154 10.75 -13.43 -12.76
C GLY A 154 11.00 -13.50 -14.26
N ALA A 155 11.30 -14.72 -14.75
CA ALA A 155 11.42 -14.97 -16.18
C ALA A 155 10.05 -14.94 -16.88
N ILE A 156 10.00 -14.44 -18.10
CA ILE A 156 8.81 -14.50 -18.95
C ILE A 156 8.60 -15.97 -19.39
N LYS A 157 7.36 -16.42 -19.37
CA LYS A 157 7.00 -17.77 -19.83
C LYS A 157 7.43 -17.98 -21.27
N GLY A 158 8.08 -19.10 -21.55
CA GLY A 158 8.62 -19.41 -22.88
C GLY A 158 9.96 -18.74 -23.20
N HIS A 159 10.42 -17.79 -22.39
CA HIS A 159 11.65 -17.01 -22.59
C HIS A 159 12.53 -17.04 -21.33
N PRO A 160 13.22 -18.16 -21.04
CA PRO A 160 14.04 -18.32 -19.82
C PRO A 160 15.24 -17.35 -19.79
N GLU A 161 15.66 -16.82 -20.94
CA GLU A 161 16.70 -15.80 -21.11
C GLU A 161 16.28 -14.40 -20.65
N THR A 162 15.04 -14.23 -20.18
CA THR A 162 14.50 -12.93 -19.79
C THR A 162 14.30 -12.82 -18.28
N GLU A 163 14.39 -11.60 -17.75
CA GLU A 163 13.97 -11.25 -16.39
C GLU A 163 13.11 -9.98 -16.43
N VAL A 164 11.87 -10.07 -16.00
CA VAL A 164 11.00 -8.89 -15.85
C VAL A 164 10.86 -8.53 -14.37
N THR A 165 11.05 -7.24 -14.05
CA THR A 165 10.89 -6.70 -12.70
C THR A 165 9.64 -5.82 -12.67
N ASP A 166 8.70 -6.12 -11.74
CA ASP A 166 7.51 -5.29 -11.48
C ASP A 166 7.92 -4.08 -10.64
N LEU A 167 7.82 -2.89 -11.23
CA LEU A 167 8.11 -1.64 -10.56
C LEU A 167 6.87 -1.09 -9.85
N PRO A 168 7.00 -0.32 -8.77
CA PRO A 168 5.89 0.39 -8.15
C PRO A 168 5.10 1.22 -9.17
N GLY A 169 3.79 1.35 -8.95
CA GLY A 169 2.95 2.23 -9.76
C GLY A 169 3.23 3.70 -9.46
N ILE A 170 3.64 4.44 -10.49
CA ILE A 170 4.01 5.85 -10.36
C ILE A 170 3.26 6.70 -11.40
N TYR A 171 3.15 7.98 -11.13
CA TYR A 171 2.51 8.92 -12.05
C TYR A 171 3.50 9.76 -12.85
N SER A 172 4.69 9.95 -12.29
CA SER A 172 5.80 10.67 -12.93
C SER A 172 7.15 10.19 -12.43
N MET A 173 8.21 10.61 -13.09
CA MET A 173 9.60 10.37 -12.67
C MET A 173 10.11 11.44 -11.69
N SER A 174 9.24 12.30 -11.18
CA SER A 174 9.57 13.31 -10.18
C SER A 174 9.66 12.68 -8.78
N PRO A 175 10.65 13.05 -7.94
CA PRO A 175 10.91 12.38 -6.66
C PRO A 175 9.96 12.84 -5.54
N TYR A 176 8.66 12.57 -5.67
CA TYR A 176 7.64 12.95 -4.71
C TYR A 176 7.39 11.87 -3.64
N SER A 177 7.26 10.62 -4.05
CA SER A 177 7.05 9.47 -3.17
C SER A 177 8.25 8.51 -3.16
N SER A 178 8.30 7.60 -2.17
CA SER A 178 9.31 6.53 -2.13
C SER A 178 9.22 5.61 -3.35
N GLU A 179 8.04 5.41 -3.90
CA GLU A 179 7.76 4.58 -5.07
C GLU A 179 8.39 5.17 -6.33
N GLU A 180 8.22 6.48 -6.53
CA GLU A 180 8.83 7.22 -7.66
C GLU A 180 10.34 7.25 -7.56
N ILE A 181 10.87 7.45 -6.36
CA ILE A 181 12.31 7.43 -6.11
C ILE A 181 12.90 6.06 -6.45
N VAL A 182 12.26 4.97 -6.01
CA VAL A 182 12.70 3.59 -6.26
C VAL A 182 12.66 3.26 -7.75
N THR A 183 11.56 3.56 -8.42
CA THR A 183 11.41 3.31 -9.87
C THR A 183 12.47 4.06 -10.66
N ARG A 184 12.69 5.34 -10.35
CA ARG A 184 13.71 6.16 -10.98
C ARG A 184 15.13 5.60 -10.76
N GLN A 185 15.46 5.24 -9.52
CA GLN A 185 16.78 4.67 -9.20
C GLN A 185 17.01 3.33 -9.91
N PHE A 186 15.96 2.50 -10.01
CA PHE A 186 16.06 1.24 -10.73
C PHE A 186 16.34 1.45 -12.23
N ILE A 187 15.54 2.29 -12.90
CA ILE A 187 15.65 2.46 -14.35
C ILE A 187 16.98 3.14 -14.73
N ILE A 188 17.37 4.20 -14.00
CA ILE A 188 18.61 4.94 -14.29
C ILE A 188 19.87 4.18 -13.84
N GLY A 189 19.79 3.49 -12.70
CA GLY A 189 20.95 2.80 -12.10
C GLY A 189 21.19 1.40 -12.67
N GLU A 190 20.16 0.55 -12.75
CA GLU A 190 20.31 -0.81 -13.25
C GLU A 190 20.25 -0.90 -14.79
N LYS A 191 19.75 0.12 -15.47
CA LYS A 191 19.69 0.24 -16.94
C LYS A 191 19.14 -1.03 -17.60
N PRO A 192 17.86 -1.33 -17.43
CA PRO A 192 17.24 -2.52 -18.04
C PRO A 192 17.41 -2.50 -19.55
N THR A 193 17.48 -3.67 -20.17
CA THR A 193 17.62 -3.78 -21.63
C THR A 193 16.37 -3.35 -22.38
N GLY A 194 15.21 -3.31 -21.70
CA GLY A 194 13.95 -2.84 -22.24
C GLY A 194 12.95 -2.40 -21.17
N ILE A 195 12.00 -1.56 -21.55
CA ILE A 195 10.87 -1.14 -20.70
C ILE A 195 9.57 -1.64 -21.34
N ILE A 196 8.75 -2.30 -20.54
CA ILE A 196 7.35 -2.58 -20.88
C ILE A 196 6.51 -1.54 -20.15
N ASN A 197 6.07 -0.52 -20.86
CA ASN A 197 5.23 0.53 -20.29
C ASN A 197 3.75 0.18 -20.47
N ILE A 198 3.04 0.01 -19.35
CA ILE A 198 1.62 -0.32 -19.36
C ILE A 198 0.77 0.93 -19.16
N VAL A 199 -0.19 1.13 -20.07
CA VAL A 199 -1.08 2.29 -20.15
C VAL A 199 -2.53 1.83 -20.11
N ASP A 200 -3.35 2.44 -19.25
CA ASP A 200 -4.80 2.22 -19.21
C ASP A 200 -5.46 3.00 -20.36
N ALA A 201 -6.00 2.28 -21.34
CA ALA A 201 -6.70 2.86 -22.51
C ALA A 201 -7.93 3.68 -22.11
N THR A 202 -8.55 3.39 -20.97
CA THR A 202 -9.74 4.13 -20.50
C THR A 202 -9.40 5.50 -19.90
N ASN A 203 -8.12 5.68 -19.47
CA ASN A 203 -7.56 6.91 -18.89
C ASN A 203 -6.25 7.30 -19.55
N ILE A 204 -6.22 7.25 -20.88
CA ILE A 204 -5.01 7.29 -21.68
C ILE A 204 -4.21 8.59 -21.51
N GLU A 205 -4.87 9.75 -21.50
CA GLU A 205 -4.23 11.08 -21.41
C GLU A 205 -3.31 11.18 -20.20
N ARG A 206 -3.79 10.70 -19.07
CA ARG A 206 -3.03 10.71 -17.84
C ARG A 206 -1.85 9.75 -17.84
N ASN A 207 -2.06 8.54 -18.38
CA ASN A 207 -1.03 7.51 -18.38
C ASN A 207 0.12 7.87 -19.34
N LEU A 208 -0.15 8.54 -20.43
CA LEU A 208 0.84 8.99 -21.42
C LEU A 208 1.84 10.00 -20.84
N TYR A 209 1.53 10.72 -19.78
CA TYR A 209 2.47 11.65 -19.15
C TYR A 209 3.73 10.93 -18.64
N LEU A 210 3.56 9.78 -17.98
CA LEU A 210 4.68 8.92 -17.58
C LEU A 210 5.38 8.32 -18.80
N THR A 211 4.63 7.89 -19.82
CA THR A 211 5.18 7.34 -21.07
C THR A 211 6.19 8.28 -21.68
N MET A 212 5.86 9.58 -21.81
CA MET A 212 6.76 10.58 -22.37
C MET A 212 8.05 10.72 -21.56
N GLN A 213 7.97 10.71 -20.23
CA GLN A 213 9.16 10.78 -19.38
C GLN A 213 10.03 9.50 -19.47
N LEU A 214 9.41 8.34 -19.71
CA LEU A 214 10.16 7.09 -19.95
C LEU A 214 10.85 7.11 -21.31
N MET A 215 10.23 7.69 -22.34
CA MET A 215 10.82 7.85 -23.67
C MET A 215 12.05 8.78 -23.64
N GLU A 216 12.05 9.82 -22.79
CA GLU A 216 13.20 10.72 -22.60
C GLU A 216 14.43 9.99 -22.02
N LEU A 217 14.27 8.77 -21.47
CA LEU A 217 15.37 7.96 -20.93
C LEU A 217 16.17 7.21 -22.02
N ASP A 218 15.73 7.23 -23.27
CA ASP A 218 16.42 6.60 -24.41
C ASP A 218 16.72 5.10 -24.18
N ILE A 219 15.78 4.39 -23.56
CA ILE A 219 15.84 2.94 -23.34
C ILE A 219 14.84 2.27 -24.30
N PRO A 220 15.22 1.14 -24.93
CA PRO A 220 14.27 0.36 -25.73
C PRO A 220 12.97 0.11 -24.99
N MET A 221 11.81 0.42 -25.61
CA MET A 221 10.54 0.26 -24.93
C MET A 221 9.39 -0.10 -25.86
N VAL A 222 8.39 -0.77 -25.26
CA VAL A 222 7.10 -1.06 -25.88
C VAL A 222 5.98 -0.51 -24.99
N LEU A 223 4.90 -0.05 -25.62
CA LEU A 223 3.72 0.44 -24.92
C LEU A 223 2.64 -0.64 -24.95
N ALA A 224 2.31 -1.19 -23.80
CA ALA A 224 1.20 -2.13 -23.61
C ALA A 224 -0.09 -1.34 -23.32
N LEU A 225 -0.94 -1.18 -24.31
CA LEU A 225 -2.21 -0.46 -24.19
C LEU A 225 -3.27 -1.41 -23.60
N ASN A 226 -3.44 -1.39 -22.29
CA ASN A 226 -4.28 -2.32 -21.53
C ASN A 226 -5.75 -1.85 -21.44
N MET A 227 -6.63 -2.76 -21.01
CA MET A 227 -8.07 -2.52 -20.86
C MET A 227 -8.79 -2.23 -22.20
N MET A 228 -8.25 -2.71 -23.30
CA MET A 228 -8.86 -2.54 -24.62
C MET A 228 -10.22 -3.22 -24.74
N ASP A 229 -10.49 -4.24 -23.95
CA ASP A 229 -11.80 -4.89 -23.84
C ASP A 229 -12.86 -3.94 -23.25
N GLU A 230 -12.51 -3.17 -22.21
CA GLU A 230 -13.40 -2.15 -21.64
C GLU A 230 -13.59 -0.98 -22.62
N MET A 231 -12.52 -0.53 -23.25
CA MET A 231 -12.55 0.56 -24.24
C MET A 231 -13.49 0.22 -25.40
N ARG A 232 -13.34 -0.97 -26.00
CA ARG A 232 -14.19 -1.49 -27.08
C ARG A 232 -15.63 -1.74 -26.61
N GLY A 233 -15.80 -2.30 -25.40
CA GLY A 233 -17.12 -2.55 -24.80
C GLY A 233 -17.96 -1.30 -24.59
N ASN A 234 -17.33 -0.14 -24.46
CA ASN A 234 -17.97 1.18 -24.34
C ASN A 234 -18.06 1.94 -25.67
N GLY A 235 -17.70 1.32 -26.80
CA GLY A 235 -17.79 1.93 -28.14
C GLY A 235 -16.63 2.87 -28.49
N GLY A 236 -15.55 2.84 -27.69
CA GLY A 236 -14.31 3.54 -27.99
C GLY A 236 -13.32 2.67 -28.77
N THR A 237 -12.34 3.29 -29.39
CA THR A 237 -11.24 2.59 -30.07
C THR A 237 -9.99 3.49 -30.14
N VAL A 238 -8.83 2.87 -30.43
CA VAL A 238 -7.57 3.57 -30.61
C VAL A 238 -7.00 3.21 -31.97
N ARG A 239 -6.53 4.20 -32.71
CA ARG A 239 -5.83 4.04 -33.99
C ARG A 239 -4.36 3.70 -33.72
N ILE A 240 -4.09 2.42 -33.50
CA ILE A 240 -2.77 1.93 -33.05
C ILE A 240 -1.66 2.41 -33.97
N ASN A 241 -1.74 2.15 -35.29
CA ASN A 241 -0.69 2.52 -36.25
C ASN A 241 -0.38 4.02 -36.26
N LYS A 242 -1.41 4.87 -36.07
CA LYS A 242 -1.19 6.31 -36.03
C LYS A 242 -0.53 6.72 -34.71
N MET A 243 -0.91 6.07 -33.60
CA MET A 243 -0.30 6.29 -32.28
C MET A 243 1.18 5.89 -32.29
N GLU A 244 1.50 4.74 -32.87
CA GLU A 244 2.89 4.30 -33.06
C GLU A 244 3.70 5.29 -33.89
N ALA A 245 3.14 5.73 -35.00
CA ALA A 245 3.81 6.71 -35.89
C ALA A 245 4.08 8.05 -35.19
N MET A 246 3.20 8.48 -34.26
CA MET A 246 3.37 9.72 -33.52
C MET A 246 4.31 9.57 -32.33
N LEU A 247 4.29 8.43 -31.64
CA LEU A 247 5.15 8.14 -30.50
C LEU A 247 6.54 7.63 -30.92
N GLY A 248 6.64 6.92 -32.05
CA GLY A 248 7.90 6.29 -32.49
C GLY A 248 8.30 5.08 -31.63
N ILE A 249 7.34 4.38 -31.06
CA ILE A 249 7.51 3.13 -30.30
C ILE A 249 6.38 2.16 -30.63
N PRO A 250 6.57 0.84 -30.56
CA PRO A 250 5.51 -0.15 -30.74
C PRO A 250 4.41 0.00 -29.69
N VAL A 251 3.14 -0.05 -30.11
CA VAL A 251 1.95 0.05 -29.26
C VAL A 251 1.10 -1.20 -29.45
N ILE A 252 1.05 -2.03 -28.42
CA ILE A 252 0.37 -3.32 -28.48
C ILE A 252 -0.93 -3.27 -27.66
N PRO A 253 -2.10 -3.44 -28.30
CA PRO A 253 -3.39 -3.46 -27.62
C PRO A 253 -3.57 -4.78 -26.86
N ILE A 254 -3.76 -4.72 -25.54
CA ILE A 254 -3.90 -5.89 -24.69
C ILE A 254 -5.14 -5.83 -23.78
N SER A 255 -5.55 -6.99 -23.28
CA SER A 255 -6.36 -7.14 -22.08
C SER A 255 -5.65 -8.12 -21.12
N ALA A 256 -4.90 -7.58 -20.17
CA ALA A 256 -4.19 -8.40 -19.19
C ALA A 256 -5.12 -9.29 -18.35
N ALA A 257 -6.35 -8.83 -18.07
CA ALA A 257 -7.35 -9.60 -17.33
C ALA A 257 -7.84 -10.85 -18.10
N LYS A 258 -7.94 -10.76 -19.44
CA LYS A 258 -8.37 -11.83 -20.32
C LYS A 258 -7.22 -12.61 -20.98
N ASN A 259 -5.99 -12.15 -20.77
CA ASN A 259 -4.79 -12.66 -21.45
C ASN A 259 -4.86 -12.54 -22.99
N GLU A 260 -5.44 -11.43 -23.49
CA GLU A 260 -5.52 -11.13 -24.93
C GLU A 260 -4.35 -10.21 -25.32
N GLY A 261 -3.65 -10.49 -26.42
CA GLY A 261 -2.54 -9.69 -26.96
C GLY A 261 -1.23 -9.77 -26.15
N VAL A 262 -1.16 -10.62 -25.10
CA VAL A 262 0.02 -10.69 -24.23
C VAL A 262 1.20 -11.38 -24.93
N ASP A 263 0.94 -12.41 -25.75
CA ASP A 263 2.00 -13.10 -26.50
C ASP A 263 2.64 -12.16 -27.54
N GLU A 264 1.81 -11.41 -28.27
CA GLU A 264 2.28 -10.37 -29.22
C GLU A 264 3.11 -9.27 -28.52
N LEU A 265 2.69 -8.85 -27.30
CA LEU A 265 3.47 -7.92 -26.47
C LEU A 265 4.85 -8.49 -26.12
N VAL A 266 4.93 -9.77 -25.78
CA VAL A 266 6.19 -10.43 -25.44
C VAL A 266 7.11 -10.48 -26.65
N ASP A 267 6.59 -10.87 -27.82
CA ASP A 267 7.36 -10.94 -29.06
C ASP A 267 7.97 -9.58 -29.40
N HIS A 268 7.18 -8.50 -29.34
CA HIS A 268 7.66 -7.14 -29.56
C HIS A 268 8.66 -6.68 -28.51
N ALA A 269 8.42 -6.96 -27.23
CA ALA A 269 9.33 -6.57 -26.15
C ALA A 269 10.70 -7.26 -26.30
N VAL A 270 10.71 -8.56 -26.57
CA VAL A 270 11.94 -9.33 -26.79
C VAL A 270 12.70 -8.83 -28.02
N HIS A 271 11.97 -8.55 -29.11
CA HIS A 271 12.56 -8.01 -30.35
C HIS A 271 13.24 -6.66 -30.11
N VAL A 272 12.50 -5.70 -29.57
CA VAL A 272 12.99 -4.34 -29.31
C VAL A 272 14.20 -4.34 -28.37
N ALA A 273 14.15 -5.17 -27.30
CA ALA A 273 15.27 -5.30 -26.36
C ALA A 273 16.48 -6.00 -26.98
N LYS A 274 16.28 -7.06 -27.77
CA LYS A 274 17.35 -7.80 -28.43
C LYS A 274 18.10 -6.94 -29.46
N TYR A 275 17.38 -6.18 -30.27
CA TYR A 275 17.96 -5.32 -31.30
C TYR A 275 18.30 -3.91 -30.81
N GLN A 276 18.04 -3.60 -29.53
CA GLN A 276 18.29 -2.29 -28.90
C GLN A 276 17.62 -1.12 -29.66
N GLU A 277 16.37 -1.36 -30.08
CA GLU A 277 15.57 -0.36 -30.78
C GLU A 277 15.11 0.73 -29.82
N ARG A 278 15.65 1.93 -29.99
CA ARG A 278 15.37 3.07 -29.13
C ARG A 278 14.12 3.81 -29.60
N PRO A 279 13.45 4.58 -28.71
CA PRO A 279 12.32 5.40 -29.09
C PRO A 279 12.67 6.33 -30.27
N GLY A 280 11.87 6.27 -31.32
CA GLY A 280 12.09 7.10 -32.51
C GLY A 280 11.77 8.59 -32.28
N ARG A 281 11.13 8.91 -31.14
CA ARG A 281 10.83 10.28 -30.73
C ARG A 281 11.13 10.47 -29.25
N MET A 282 11.94 11.45 -28.95
CA MET A 282 12.26 11.88 -27.56
C MET A 282 11.95 13.36 -27.36
N ASP A 283 11.69 14.08 -28.43
CA ASP A 283 11.37 15.49 -28.42
C ASP A 283 9.86 15.72 -28.61
N PHE A 284 9.26 16.36 -27.62
CA PHE A 284 7.83 16.65 -27.57
C PHE A 284 7.54 18.15 -27.67
N CYS A 285 8.59 18.98 -27.77
CA CYS A 285 8.41 20.41 -27.97
C CYS A 285 8.25 20.73 -29.44
N SER A 286 7.38 21.71 -29.76
CA SER A 286 7.16 22.24 -31.11
C SER A 286 7.94 23.54 -31.28
N GLU A 287 8.55 23.74 -32.46
CA GLU A 287 9.17 25.00 -32.85
C GLU A 287 8.13 26.10 -33.01
N ASP A 288 6.91 25.75 -33.37
CA ASP A 288 5.81 26.68 -33.64
C ASP A 288 5.02 27.03 -32.36
N ASP A 289 5.11 26.20 -31.30
CA ASP A 289 4.33 26.43 -30.09
C ASP A 289 4.87 27.63 -29.31
N HIS A 290 4.05 28.67 -29.20
CA HIS A 290 4.40 29.94 -28.53
C HIS A 290 5.77 30.49 -28.95
N GLY A 291 6.06 30.43 -30.25
CA GLY A 291 7.32 30.90 -30.81
C GLY A 291 8.52 30.05 -30.49
N GLY A 292 8.32 28.79 -30.03
CA GLY A 292 9.40 27.84 -29.76
C GLY A 292 10.20 28.13 -28.50
N ALA A 293 9.67 28.86 -27.53
CA ALA A 293 10.42 29.24 -26.30
C ALA A 293 10.92 28.05 -25.51
N VAL A 294 10.05 27.05 -25.27
CA VAL A 294 10.41 25.81 -24.55
C VAL A 294 11.40 24.97 -25.38
N HIS A 295 11.22 24.90 -26.68
CA HIS A 295 12.12 24.18 -27.58
C HIS A 295 13.55 24.77 -27.51
N ARG A 296 13.70 26.09 -27.69
CA ARG A 296 15.02 26.75 -27.59
C ARG A 296 15.67 26.58 -26.21
N CYS A 297 14.86 26.65 -25.14
CA CYS A 297 15.37 26.45 -23.78
C CYS A 297 15.96 25.06 -23.59
N ILE A 298 15.17 24.02 -23.89
CA ILE A 298 15.61 22.63 -23.70
C ILE A 298 16.81 22.32 -24.58
N HIS A 299 16.78 22.69 -25.86
CA HIS A 299 17.90 22.45 -26.80
C HIS A 299 19.16 23.22 -26.43
N GLY A 300 19.05 24.46 -25.96
CA GLY A 300 20.17 25.24 -25.44
C GLY A 300 20.84 24.58 -24.24
N ILE A 301 20.03 24.13 -23.27
CA ILE A 301 20.54 23.43 -22.09
C ILE A 301 21.14 22.06 -22.46
N LEU A 302 20.54 21.33 -23.40
CA LEU A 302 20.99 20.03 -23.86
C LEU A 302 22.46 20.08 -24.32
N HIS A 303 22.83 21.08 -25.11
CA HIS A 303 24.20 21.30 -25.57
C HIS A 303 25.16 21.64 -24.42
N LEU A 304 24.71 22.39 -23.41
CA LEU A 304 25.55 22.78 -22.27
C LEU A 304 25.87 21.62 -21.35
N ILE A 305 24.95 20.65 -21.17
CA ILE A 305 25.08 19.57 -20.18
C ILE A 305 25.50 18.24 -20.80
N GLU A 306 25.70 18.13 -22.09
CA GLU A 306 25.91 16.87 -22.79
C GLU A 306 27.07 16.04 -22.21
N ASP A 307 28.21 16.66 -21.96
CA ASP A 307 29.38 15.98 -21.40
C ASP A 307 29.17 15.57 -19.93
N HIS A 308 28.53 16.43 -19.15
CA HIS A 308 28.18 16.18 -17.75
C HIS A 308 27.18 15.02 -17.63
N ALA A 309 26.15 15.00 -18.47
CA ALA A 309 25.14 13.95 -18.49
C ALA A 309 25.73 12.60 -18.90
N LYS A 310 26.60 12.58 -19.93
CA LYS A 310 27.36 11.38 -20.33
C LYS A 310 28.27 10.88 -19.22
N ALA A 311 28.99 11.76 -18.55
CA ALA A 311 29.85 11.40 -17.41
C ALA A 311 29.05 10.85 -16.22
N ALA A 312 27.87 11.40 -15.95
CA ALA A 312 26.95 10.92 -14.91
C ALA A 312 26.18 9.65 -15.33
N GLY A 313 26.26 9.25 -16.62
CA GLY A 313 25.52 8.10 -17.16
C GLY A 313 24.00 8.31 -17.22
N ILE A 314 23.54 9.56 -17.27
CA ILE A 314 22.12 9.96 -17.34
C ILE A 314 21.80 10.37 -18.78
N PRO A 315 20.68 9.93 -19.37
CA PRO A 315 20.26 10.37 -20.71
C PRO A 315 20.11 11.89 -20.78
N VAL A 316 20.74 12.49 -21.80
CA VAL A 316 20.93 13.96 -21.88
C VAL A 316 19.58 14.68 -21.93
N ARG A 317 18.61 14.17 -22.70
CA ARG A 317 17.28 14.77 -22.83
C ARG A 317 16.52 14.76 -21.48
N PHE A 318 16.53 13.63 -20.78
CA PHE A 318 15.93 13.51 -19.46
C PHE A 318 16.60 14.45 -18.44
N ALA A 319 17.94 14.55 -18.49
CA ALA A 319 18.69 15.46 -17.63
C ALA A 319 18.31 16.94 -17.91
N ALA A 320 18.20 17.34 -19.18
CA ALA A 320 17.84 18.71 -19.55
C ALA A 320 16.43 19.07 -19.07
N THR A 321 15.42 18.24 -19.36
CA THR A 321 14.04 18.53 -18.94
C THR A 321 13.90 18.55 -17.42
N LYS A 322 14.55 17.63 -16.69
CA LYS A 322 14.52 17.61 -15.21
C LYS A 322 15.29 18.78 -14.59
N LEU A 323 16.37 19.24 -15.24
CA LEU A 323 17.09 20.42 -14.80
C LEU A 323 16.24 21.70 -14.94
N VAL A 324 15.51 21.84 -16.06
CA VAL A 324 14.54 22.92 -16.24
C VAL A 324 13.43 22.86 -15.19
N GLU A 325 12.90 21.67 -14.86
CA GLU A 325 11.91 21.48 -13.79
C GLU A 325 12.46 21.82 -12.38
N GLY A 326 13.78 21.97 -12.25
CA GLY A 326 14.44 22.26 -10.97
C GLY A 326 14.65 21.05 -10.07
N ASP A 327 14.90 19.86 -10.63
CA ASP A 327 15.17 18.63 -9.88
C ASP A 327 16.55 18.67 -9.21
N PRO A 328 16.63 18.77 -7.87
CA PRO A 328 17.91 18.93 -7.16
C PRO A 328 18.82 17.71 -7.29
N ARG A 329 18.27 16.51 -7.53
CA ARG A 329 19.06 15.28 -7.68
C ARG A 329 19.78 15.23 -9.01
N ILE A 330 19.20 15.79 -10.07
CA ILE A 330 19.87 15.92 -11.36
C ILE A 330 20.92 17.02 -11.28
N GLU A 331 20.64 18.15 -10.68
CA GLU A 331 21.61 19.24 -10.48
C GLU A 331 22.85 18.74 -9.72
N GLU A 332 22.67 17.98 -8.65
CA GLU A 332 23.76 17.39 -7.88
C GLU A 332 24.55 16.34 -8.70
N ALA A 333 23.83 15.49 -9.47
CA ALA A 333 24.47 14.43 -10.26
C ALA A 333 25.31 14.95 -11.43
N LEU A 334 24.89 16.05 -12.05
CA LEU A 334 25.61 16.65 -13.18
C LEU A 334 26.88 17.39 -12.76
N LYS A 335 27.03 17.81 -11.49
CA LYS A 335 28.21 18.50 -10.95
C LYS A 335 28.62 19.72 -11.78
N LEU A 336 27.64 20.52 -12.19
CA LEU A 336 27.83 21.72 -12.98
C LEU A 336 28.65 22.77 -12.21
N ASP A 337 29.48 23.54 -12.92
CA ASP A 337 30.17 24.68 -12.33
C ASP A 337 29.23 25.89 -12.14
N GLN A 338 29.69 26.92 -11.47
CA GLN A 338 28.88 28.09 -11.16
C GLN A 338 28.49 28.88 -12.43
N ASN A 339 29.37 28.97 -13.41
CA ASN A 339 29.11 29.69 -14.67
C ASN A 339 28.06 28.97 -15.51
N GLU A 340 28.15 27.64 -15.56
CA GLU A 340 27.17 26.79 -16.25
C GLU A 340 25.78 26.93 -15.62
N LYS A 341 25.72 26.91 -14.28
CA LYS A 341 24.45 27.11 -13.54
C LYS A 341 23.85 28.49 -13.84
N GLU A 342 24.63 29.54 -13.85
CA GLU A 342 24.17 30.90 -14.16
C GLU A 342 23.70 31.01 -15.60
N MET A 343 24.38 30.38 -16.55
CA MET A 343 23.97 30.34 -17.96
C MET A 343 22.65 29.58 -18.15
N ILE A 344 22.52 28.41 -17.53
CA ILE A 344 21.29 27.62 -17.55
C ILE A 344 20.15 28.43 -16.96
N GLU A 345 20.34 29.05 -15.80
CA GLU A 345 19.31 29.89 -15.17
C GLU A 345 18.90 31.07 -16.06
N HIS A 346 19.84 31.70 -16.76
CA HIS A 346 19.54 32.76 -17.72
C HIS A 346 18.64 32.28 -18.87
N ILE A 347 18.95 31.13 -19.44
CA ILE A 347 18.14 30.50 -20.51
C ILE A 347 16.73 30.18 -19.99
N ILE A 348 16.62 29.64 -18.77
CA ILE A 348 15.33 29.30 -18.17
C ILE A 348 14.49 30.56 -17.92
N VAL A 349 15.08 31.60 -17.32
CA VAL A 349 14.39 32.87 -17.05
C VAL A 349 13.91 33.53 -18.35
N GLN A 350 14.70 33.47 -19.41
CA GLN A 350 14.28 33.95 -20.73
C GLN A 350 13.03 33.17 -21.23
N MET A 351 13.03 31.85 -21.14
CA MET A 351 11.88 31.02 -21.50
C MET A 351 10.64 31.36 -20.67
N GLU A 352 10.80 31.55 -19.34
CA GLU A 352 9.69 31.93 -18.45
C GLU A 352 9.08 33.28 -18.87
N GLN A 353 9.90 34.25 -19.23
CA GLN A 353 9.44 35.58 -19.70
C GLN A 353 8.72 35.49 -21.05
N GLU A 354 9.25 34.73 -21.99
CA GLU A 354 8.65 34.55 -23.32
C GLU A 354 7.35 33.77 -23.27
N ARG A 355 7.29 32.71 -22.40
CA ARG A 355 6.13 31.82 -22.28
C ARG A 355 5.03 32.39 -21.38
N GLY A 356 5.39 33.25 -20.42
CA GLY A 356 4.47 33.75 -19.39
C GLY A 356 4.07 32.70 -18.36
N LEU A 357 4.78 31.57 -18.30
CA LEU A 357 4.62 30.48 -17.34
C LEU A 357 5.95 30.24 -16.62
N ASP A 358 5.87 29.80 -15.37
CA ASP A 358 7.07 29.32 -14.69
C ASP A 358 7.59 28.00 -15.31
N ARG A 359 8.87 27.71 -15.08
CA ARG A 359 9.62 26.60 -15.69
C ARG A 359 8.92 25.24 -15.55
N ALA A 360 8.40 24.91 -14.39
CA ALA A 360 7.77 23.61 -14.14
C ALA A 360 6.41 23.52 -14.87
N ALA A 361 5.62 24.60 -14.83
CA ALA A 361 4.35 24.66 -15.56
C ALA A 361 4.56 24.64 -17.08
N ALA A 362 5.60 25.31 -17.60
CA ALA A 362 5.91 25.32 -19.03
C ALA A 362 6.27 23.92 -19.56
N ILE A 363 7.05 23.13 -18.81
CA ILE A 363 7.38 21.73 -19.18
C ILE A 363 6.16 20.83 -19.08
N ALA A 364 5.35 20.96 -18.05
CA ALA A 364 4.12 20.19 -17.91
C ALA A 364 3.13 20.50 -19.02
N ASP A 365 2.94 21.78 -19.34
CA ASP A 365 2.06 22.23 -20.43
C ASP A 365 2.52 21.72 -21.81
N MET A 366 3.81 21.78 -22.10
CA MET A 366 4.38 21.17 -23.31
C MET A 366 3.99 19.70 -23.46
N ARG A 367 4.15 18.90 -22.40
CA ARG A 367 3.80 17.47 -22.43
C ARG A 367 2.30 17.25 -22.58
N PHE A 368 1.47 17.97 -21.84
CA PHE A 368 0.02 17.84 -21.96
C PHE A 368 -0.52 18.32 -23.30
N SER A 369 0.05 19.38 -23.90
CA SER A 369 -0.29 19.84 -25.24
C SER A 369 -0.04 18.75 -26.29
N PHE A 370 1.13 18.10 -26.24
CA PHE A 370 1.43 16.96 -27.11
C PHE A 370 0.48 15.77 -26.86
N ILE A 371 0.18 15.44 -25.60
CA ILE A 371 -0.76 14.36 -25.27
C ILE A 371 -2.15 14.65 -25.80
N GLN A 372 -2.63 15.88 -25.67
CA GLN A 372 -3.94 16.28 -26.19
C GLN A 372 -4.00 16.16 -27.71
N GLU A 373 -2.96 16.59 -28.41
CA GLU A 373 -2.84 16.43 -29.86
C GLU A 373 -2.84 14.95 -30.28
N LEU A 374 -2.00 14.13 -29.61
CA LEU A 374 -1.92 12.69 -29.84
C LEU A 374 -3.29 12.02 -29.65
N VAL A 375 -3.95 12.28 -28.53
CA VAL A 375 -5.24 11.68 -28.21
C VAL A 375 -6.34 12.16 -29.17
N ALA A 376 -6.36 13.43 -29.51
CA ALA A 376 -7.33 13.97 -30.48
C ALA A 376 -7.22 13.30 -31.85
N GLN A 377 -6.03 12.90 -32.27
CA GLN A 377 -5.77 12.27 -33.57
C GLN A 377 -5.92 10.75 -33.57
N THR A 378 -5.74 10.08 -32.39
CA THR A 378 -5.61 8.61 -32.32
C THR A 378 -6.71 7.93 -31.53
N VAL A 379 -7.38 8.62 -30.60
CA VAL A 379 -8.35 8.01 -29.68
C VAL A 379 -9.77 8.44 -30.03
N VAL A 380 -10.63 7.47 -30.32
CA VAL A 380 -12.07 7.68 -30.36
C VAL A 380 -12.61 7.43 -28.96
N LYS A 381 -12.92 8.52 -28.24
CA LYS A 381 -13.43 8.41 -26.87
C LYS A 381 -14.77 7.67 -26.86
N PRO A 382 -14.96 6.71 -25.94
CA PRO A 382 -16.26 6.09 -25.76
C PRO A 382 -17.30 7.12 -25.32
N HIS A 383 -18.57 6.86 -25.61
CA HIS A 383 -19.66 7.50 -24.87
C HIS A 383 -19.48 7.19 -23.38
N GLU A 384 -20.09 7.98 -22.49
CA GLU A 384 -19.93 7.80 -21.03
C GLU A 384 -19.78 6.34 -20.63
N SER A 385 -18.64 6.00 -20.01
CA SER A 385 -18.33 4.62 -19.61
C SER A 385 -19.40 4.08 -18.69
N LYS A 386 -19.96 2.91 -19.00
CA LYS A 386 -20.96 2.23 -18.15
C LYS A 386 -20.41 1.98 -16.76
N GLU A 387 -19.11 1.71 -16.67
CA GLU A 387 -18.38 1.51 -15.42
C GLU A 387 -18.33 2.78 -14.59
N GLN A 388 -18.08 3.92 -15.22
CA GLN A 388 -18.06 5.23 -14.54
C GLN A 388 -19.45 5.64 -14.07
N LEU A 389 -20.49 5.46 -14.88
CA LEU A 389 -21.88 5.72 -14.48
C LEU A 389 -22.29 4.83 -13.29
N ARG A 390 -21.90 3.55 -13.31
CA ARG A 390 -22.13 2.63 -12.20
C ARG A 390 -21.38 3.06 -10.96
N SER A 391 -20.12 3.42 -11.08
CA SER A 391 -19.27 3.90 -9.98
C SER A 391 -19.85 5.17 -9.35
N ASN A 392 -20.24 6.15 -10.16
CA ASN A 392 -20.87 7.38 -9.69
C ASN A 392 -22.20 7.13 -8.94
N ARG A 393 -22.98 6.13 -9.39
CA ARG A 393 -24.23 5.74 -8.71
C ARG A 393 -23.96 5.09 -7.34
N ILE A 394 -22.98 4.21 -7.27
CA ILE A 394 -22.54 3.56 -6.02
C ILE A 394 -21.96 4.61 -5.07
N ASP A 395 -21.13 5.51 -5.57
CA ASP A 395 -20.48 6.54 -4.78
C ASP A 395 -21.45 7.55 -4.16
N LYS A 396 -22.62 7.81 -4.80
CA LYS A 396 -23.70 8.62 -4.16
C LYS A 396 -24.11 8.06 -2.80
N PHE A 397 -24.05 6.74 -2.62
CA PHE A 397 -24.39 6.09 -1.36
C PHE A 397 -23.16 5.91 -0.47
N LEU A 398 -22.05 5.34 -1.00
CA LEU A 398 -20.87 4.97 -0.22
C LEU A 398 -20.01 6.17 0.23
N THR A 399 -20.08 7.29 -0.49
CA THR A 399 -19.37 8.53 -0.14
C THR A 399 -20.33 9.69 0.17
N GLY A 400 -21.62 9.41 0.35
CA GLY A 400 -22.64 10.41 0.67
C GLY A 400 -22.45 11.02 2.07
N LYS A 401 -22.84 12.29 2.22
CA LYS A 401 -22.61 13.08 3.46
C LYS A 401 -23.09 12.39 4.74
N TYR A 402 -24.24 11.69 4.71
CA TYR A 402 -24.83 11.03 5.86
C TYR A 402 -24.74 9.50 5.80
N THR A 403 -24.51 8.93 4.63
CA THR A 403 -24.55 7.48 4.39
C THR A 403 -23.17 6.83 4.45
N ALA A 404 -22.10 7.57 4.21
CA ALA A 404 -20.74 7.03 4.11
C ALA A 404 -20.27 6.31 5.39
N ILE A 405 -20.39 6.97 6.57
CA ILE A 405 -19.94 6.36 7.84
C ILE A 405 -20.82 5.18 8.25
N PRO A 406 -22.17 5.27 8.22
CA PRO A 406 -23.03 4.10 8.46
C PRO A 406 -22.76 2.94 7.49
N ALA A 407 -22.61 3.22 6.19
CA ALA A 407 -22.30 2.19 5.20
C ALA A 407 -20.95 1.52 5.49
N PHE A 408 -19.93 2.31 5.83
CA PHE A 408 -18.62 1.81 6.23
C PHE A 408 -18.70 0.89 7.44
N ILE A 409 -19.40 1.30 8.50
CA ILE A 409 -19.59 0.48 9.71
C ILE A 409 -20.33 -0.82 9.37
N ALA A 410 -21.37 -0.75 8.53
CA ALA A 410 -22.16 -1.90 8.13
C ALA A 410 -21.32 -2.91 7.30
N ILE A 411 -20.55 -2.42 6.32
CA ILE A 411 -19.71 -3.27 5.46
C ILE A 411 -18.59 -3.91 6.29
N MET A 412 -17.88 -3.14 7.10
CA MET A 412 -16.81 -3.68 7.94
C MET A 412 -17.35 -4.60 9.03
N GLY A 413 -18.49 -4.26 9.62
CA GLY A 413 -19.21 -5.12 10.58
C GLY A 413 -19.61 -6.46 9.95
N LEU A 414 -20.11 -6.44 8.73
CA LEU A 414 -20.45 -7.66 7.97
C LEU A 414 -19.21 -8.51 7.68
N VAL A 415 -18.11 -7.88 7.22
CA VAL A 415 -16.84 -8.57 6.96
C VAL A 415 -16.33 -9.24 8.23
N PHE A 416 -16.29 -8.54 9.34
CA PHE A 416 -15.84 -9.11 10.61
C PHE A 416 -16.79 -10.19 11.13
N PHE A 417 -18.11 -9.99 11.01
CA PHE A 417 -19.09 -11.02 11.40
C PHE A 417 -18.92 -12.30 10.60
N LEU A 418 -18.81 -12.22 9.28
CA LEU A 418 -18.60 -13.40 8.42
C LEU A 418 -17.25 -14.07 8.71
N THR A 419 -16.21 -13.28 8.94
CA THR A 419 -14.85 -13.80 9.22
C THR A 419 -14.79 -14.52 10.57
N PHE A 420 -15.29 -13.91 11.66
CA PHE A 420 -15.07 -14.41 13.01
C PHE A 420 -16.19 -15.30 13.54
N ASN A 421 -17.43 -15.19 13.00
CA ASN A 421 -18.58 -15.92 13.55
C ASN A 421 -19.19 -16.97 12.60
N VAL A 422 -18.89 -16.89 11.29
CA VAL A 422 -19.51 -17.79 10.32
C VAL A 422 -18.46 -18.59 9.56
N ILE A 423 -17.84 -17.99 8.54
CA ILE A 423 -16.97 -18.70 7.61
C ILE A 423 -15.64 -19.08 8.28
N GLY A 424 -14.99 -18.10 8.91
CA GLY A 424 -13.69 -18.33 9.55
C GLY A 424 -13.80 -19.29 10.72
N LEU A 425 -14.84 -19.15 11.56
CA LEU A 425 -15.09 -20.06 12.68
C LEU A 425 -15.34 -21.51 12.20
N PHE A 426 -16.11 -21.68 11.14
CA PHE A 426 -16.34 -23.01 10.56
C PHE A 426 -15.04 -23.70 10.14
N PHE A 427 -14.19 -23.01 9.40
CA PHE A 427 -12.90 -23.56 8.97
C PHE A 427 -11.88 -23.70 10.14
N GLN A 428 -11.96 -22.83 11.13
CA GLN A 428 -11.16 -22.96 12.36
C GLN A 428 -11.50 -24.25 13.09
N ASN A 429 -12.79 -24.49 13.37
CA ASN A 429 -13.24 -25.72 14.06
C ASN A 429 -12.83 -26.97 13.30
N LEU A 430 -12.92 -26.94 11.95
CA LEU A 430 -12.47 -28.05 11.10
C LEU A 430 -10.95 -28.28 11.24
N MET A 431 -10.16 -27.22 11.29
CA MET A 431 -8.71 -27.29 11.48
C MET A 431 -8.36 -27.80 12.87
N GLU A 432 -9.04 -27.34 13.92
CA GLU A 432 -8.88 -27.80 15.30
C GLU A 432 -9.17 -29.31 15.42
N MET A 433 -10.28 -29.79 14.84
CA MET A 433 -10.58 -31.23 14.81
C MET A 433 -9.46 -32.03 14.12
N GLY A 434 -8.89 -31.51 13.05
CA GLY A 434 -7.77 -32.15 12.35
C GLY A 434 -6.50 -32.20 13.20
N ILE A 435 -6.18 -31.09 13.88
CA ILE A 435 -5.02 -30.98 14.78
C ILE A 435 -5.19 -31.92 15.99
N ASP A 436 -6.38 -31.94 16.62
CA ASP A 436 -6.69 -32.80 17.76
C ASP A 436 -6.61 -34.29 17.38
N ALA A 437 -7.14 -34.66 16.21
CA ALA A 437 -7.03 -36.04 15.71
C ALA A 437 -5.56 -36.43 15.49
N LEU A 438 -4.75 -35.55 14.87
CA LEU A 438 -3.33 -35.80 14.68
C LEU A 438 -2.58 -35.88 16.00
N THR A 439 -2.88 -35.00 16.95
CA THR A 439 -2.31 -35.01 18.31
C THR A 439 -2.63 -36.31 19.01
N GLY A 440 -3.88 -36.80 18.96
CA GLY A 440 -4.29 -38.07 19.54
C GLY A 440 -3.59 -39.30 18.93
N VAL A 441 -3.35 -39.29 17.61
CA VAL A 441 -2.57 -40.35 16.94
C VAL A 441 -1.12 -40.35 17.44
N VAL A 442 -0.50 -39.16 17.53
CA VAL A 442 0.89 -39.02 17.98
C VAL A 442 1.02 -39.37 19.47
N ASP A 443 0.09 -38.93 20.30
CA ASP A 443 0.02 -39.24 21.74
C ASP A 443 -0.05 -40.78 21.95
N THR A 444 -0.93 -41.46 21.23
CA THR A 444 -1.07 -42.93 21.27
C THR A 444 0.22 -43.61 20.81
N ALA A 445 0.87 -43.11 19.74
CA ALA A 445 2.14 -43.67 19.27
C ALA A 445 3.27 -43.49 20.29
N LEU A 446 3.43 -42.29 20.84
CA LEU A 446 4.47 -42.00 21.85
C LEU A 446 4.28 -42.83 23.13
N THR A 447 3.03 -43.03 23.57
CA THR A 447 2.67 -43.87 24.70
C THR A 447 2.99 -45.34 24.42
N SER A 448 2.66 -45.83 23.21
CA SER A 448 2.95 -47.21 22.80
C SER A 448 4.46 -47.51 22.72
N TRP A 449 5.27 -46.52 22.37
CA TRP A 449 6.72 -46.63 22.30
C TRP A 449 7.42 -46.42 23.64
N ASN A 450 6.67 -46.20 24.74
CA ASN A 450 7.21 -45.92 26.10
C ASN A 450 8.26 -44.80 26.10
N VAL A 451 7.99 -43.70 25.36
CA VAL A 451 8.89 -42.57 25.28
C VAL A 451 9.02 -41.88 26.62
N ASN A 452 10.18 -41.32 26.94
CA ASN A 452 10.43 -40.59 28.18
C ASN A 452 9.38 -39.48 28.37
N ALA A 453 8.83 -39.36 29.61
CA ALA A 453 7.77 -38.44 29.97
C ALA A 453 8.09 -36.97 29.61
N ALA A 454 9.35 -36.53 29.70
CA ALA A 454 9.76 -35.19 29.32
C ALA A 454 9.67 -34.98 27.80
N VAL A 455 10.06 -35.99 26.98
CA VAL A 455 9.96 -35.91 25.51
C VAL A 455 8.51 -35.98 25.08
N HIS A 456 7.69 -36.82 25.75
CA HIS A 456 6.27 -36.94 25.50
C HIS A 456 5.56 -35.57 25.71
N SER A 457 5.78 -34.95 26.89
CA SER A 457 5.23 -33.62 27.21
C SER A 457 5.77 -32.54 26.27
N LEU A 458 7.04 -32.56 25.86
CA LEU A 458 7.59 -31.62 24.92
C LEU A 458 6.85 -31.71 23.55
N VAL A 459 6.59 -32.93 23.09
CA VAL A 459 5.94 -33.11 21.79
C VAL A 459 4.47 -32.73 21.90
N ILE A 460 3.72 -33.24 22.86
CA ILE A 460 2.27 -33.02 22.96
C ILE A 460 1.97 -31.61 23.48
N ASP A 461 2.49 -31.24 24.67
CA ASP A 461 2.14 -29.98 25.31
C ASP A 461 2.94 -28.79 24.75
N GLY A 462 4.21 -29.02 24.40
CA GLY A 462 5.06 -27.97 23.82
C GLY A 462 4.79 -27.73 22.33
N ILE A 463 4.91 -28.76 21.49
CA ILE A 463 4.85 -28.60 20.03
C ILE A 463 3.41 -28.62 19.53
N PHE A 464 2.66 -29.70 19.76
CA PHE A 464 1.31 -29.85 19.20
C PHE A 464 0.34 -28.81 19.76
N THR A 465 0.32 -28.59 21.06
CA THR A 465 -0.55 -27.58 21.67
C THR A 465 -0.12 -26.17 21.26
N GLY A 466 1.18 -25.85 21.29
CA GLY A 466 1.69 -24.51 20.96
C GLY A 466 1.60 -24.17 19.48
N VAL A 467 2.03 -25.07 18.60
CA VAL A 467 1.94 -24.84 17.13
C VAL A 467 0.52 -25.04 16.63
N GLY A 468 -0.23 -25.99 17.20
CA GLY A 468 -1.62 -26.27 16.84
C GLY A 468 -2.52 -25.07 17.08
N SER A 469 -2.37 -24.38 18.23
CA SER A 469 -3.13 -23.17 18.52
C SER A 469 -2.92 -22.05 17.47
N VAL A 470 -1.72 -21.95 16.91
CA VAL A 470 -1.42 -20.96 15.86
C VAL A 470 -1.98 -21.38 14.51
N LEU A 471 -1.88 -22.67 14.18
CA LEU A 471 -2.42 -23.21 12.93
C LEU A 471 -3.94 -23.13 12.89
N SER A 472 -4.62 -23.28 14.03
CA SER A 472 -6.08 -23.18 14.10
C SER A 472 -6.60 -21.78 13.72
N PHE A 473 -5.80 -20.72 13.89
CA PHE A 473 -6.16 -19.36 13.46
C PHE A 473 -5.88 -19.06 11.98
N LEU A 474 -5.11 -19.89 11.29
CA LEU A 474 -4.79 -19.68 9.88
C LEU A 474 -6.03 -19.50 8.98
N PRO A 475 -7.09 -20.35 9.10
CA PRO A 475 -8.28 -20.20 8.29
C PRO A 475 -8.98 -18.84 8.48
N ILE A 476 -9.08 -18.36 9.71
CA ILE A 476 -9.67 -17.03 9.99
C ILE A 476 -8.87 -15.93 9.29
N ILE A 477 -7.55 -16.00 9.34
CA ILE A 477 -6.66 -15.02 8.71
C ILE A 477 -6.83 -15.06 7.19
N VAL A 478 -6.92 -16.24 6.58
CA VAL A 478 -7.15 -16.40 5.13
C VAL A 478 -8.50 -15.83 4.72
N VAL A 479 -9.57 -16.10 5.47
CA VAL A 479 -10.92 -15.54 5.21
C VAL A 479 -10.93 -14.02 5.36
N LEU A 480 -10.24 -13.48 6.38
CA LEU A 480 -10.10 -12.04 6.55
C LEU A 480 -9.39 -11.39 5.35
N PHE A 481 -8.27 -11.98 4.93
CA PHE A 481 -7.55 -11.47 3.75
C PHE A 481 -8.37 -11.59 2.47
N PHE A 482 -9.19 -12.63 2.32
CA PHE A 482 -10.10 -12.76 1.20
C PHE A 482 -11.05 -11.56 1.10
N PHE A 483 -11.75 -11.22 2.18
CA PHE A 483 -12.65 -10.07 2.18
C PHE A 483 -11.92 -8.74 2.00
N LEU A 484 -10.77 -8.57 2.66
CA LEU A 484 -9.98 -7.34 2.52
C LEU A 484 -9.45 -7.15 1.11
N SER A 485 -8.93 -8.20 0.47
CA SER A 485 -8.50 -8.16 -0.93
C SER A 485 -9.66 -7.83 -1.86
N MET A 486 -10.84 -8.40 -1.62
CA MET A 486 -12.04 -8.03 -2.39
C MET A 486 -12.38 -6.55 -2.24
N LEU A 487 -12.32 -5.99 -1.03
CA LEU A 487 -12.60 -4.57 -0.80
C LEU A 487 -11.52 -3.66 -1.43
N GLU A 488 -10.28 -4.09 -1.43
CA GLU A 488 -9.16 -3.38 -2.05
C GLU A 488 -9.28 -3.39 -3.58
N ASP A 489 -9.41 -4.56 -4.19
CA ASP A 489 -9.51 -4.73 -5.64
C ASP A 489 -10.76 -4.09 -6.23
N THR A 490 -11.88 -4.07 -5.48
CA THR A 490 -13.09 -3.35 -5.92
C THR A 490 -12.93 -1.83 -5.91
N GLY A 491 -11.88 -1.28 -5.32
CA GLY A 491 -11.66 0.16 -5.15
C GLY A 491 -12.42 0.79 -3.98
N TYR A 492 -13.08 -0.02 -3.12
CA TYR A 492 -13.81 0.50 -1.95
C TYR A 492 -12.87 1.09 -0.90
N MET A 493 -11.67 0.49 -0.70
CA MET A 493 -10.71 0.99 0.29
C MET A 493 -10.20 2.40 -0.03
N ALA A 494 -10.11 2.77 -1.31
CA ALA A 494 -9.81 4.13 -1.73
C ALA A 494 -10.88 5.14 -1.25
N ARG A 495 -12.17 4.75 -1.33
CA ARG A 495 -13.27 5.59 -0.84
C ARG A 495 -13.26 5.73 0.68
N VAL A 496 -12.93 4.64 1.39
CA VAL A 496 -12.76 4.70 2.85
C VAL A 496 -11.64 5.68 3.23
N ALA A 497 -10.50 5.61 2.55
CA ALA A 497 -9.40 6.54 2.76
C ALA A 497 -9.82 8.00 2.50
N PHE A 498 -10.58 8.25 1.42
CA PHE A 498 -11.14 9.56 1.09
C PHE A 498 -12.09 10.09 2.18
N VAL A 499 -13.00 9.25 2.67
CA VAL A 499 -13.95 9.63 3.71
C VAL A 499 -13.26 9.93 5.05
N MET A 500 -12.22 9.18 5.38
CA MET A 500 -11.55 9.22 6.69
C MET A 500 -10.39 10.22 6.76
N ASP A 501 -9.94 10.82 5.64
CA ASP A 501 -8.74 11.66 5.61
C ASP A 501 -8.81 12.84 6.59
N LYS A 502 -9.91 13.58 6.62
CA LYS A 502 -10.07 14.72 7.53
C LYS A 502 -9.97 14.34 9.00
N LEU A 503 -10.49 13.16 9.37
CA LEU A 503 -10.45 12.68 10.75
C LEU A 503 -9.03 12.28 11.14
N LEU A 504 -8.37 11.50 10.30
CA LEU A 504 -7.02 11.00 10.56
C LEU A 504 -5.96 12.09 10.54
N ARG A 505 -6.12 13.10 9.68
CA ARG A 505 -5.24 14.26 9.63
C ARG A 505 -5.20 15.04 10.95
N ARG A 506 -6.31 15.12 11.69
CA ARG A 506 -6.33 15.74 13.02
C ARG A 506 -5.35 15.09 13.98
N ILE A 507 -5.20 13.79 13.90
CA ILE A 507 -4.25 13.03 14.72
C ILE A 507 -2.86 12.87 14.05
N GLY A 508 -2.64 13.50 12.91
CA GLY A 508 -1.35 13.54 12.21
C GLY A 508 -1.10 12.40 11.23
N LEU A 509 -2.14 11.69 10.79
CA LEU A 509 -2.07 10.61 9.80
C LEU A 509 -2.79 10.98 8.50
N SER A 510 -2.39 10.38 7.39
CA SER A 510 -3.14 10.46 6.13
C SER A 510 -4.34 9.50 6.12
N GLY A 511 -5.33 9.76 5.26
CA GLY A 511 -6.51 8.91 5.11
C GLY A 511 -6.18 7.45 4.77
N ARG A 512 -5.08 7.21 4.06
CA ARG A 512 -4.60 5.84 3.72
C ARG A 512 -4.24 5.00 4.95
N SER A 513 -3.87 5.63 6.07
CA SER A 513 -3.52 4.94 7.32
C SER A 513 -4.70 4.18 7.95
N ILE A 514 -5.95 4.48 7.54
CA ILE A 514 -7.13 3.75 8.03
C ILE A 514 -7.08 2.26 7.68
N VAL A 515 -6.53 1.91 6.51
CA VAL A 515 -6.50 0.52 6.01
C VAL A 515 -5.69 -0.39 6.93
N PRO A 516 -4.40 -0.12 7.22
CA PRO A 516 -3.64 -0.89 8.20
C PRO A 516 -4.26 -0.94 9.59
N MET A 517 -4.86 0.17 10.05
CA MET A 517 -5.51 0.23 11.36
C MET A 517 -6.75 -0.65 11.43
N LEU A 518 -7.58 -0.68 10.37
CA LEU A 518 -8.75 -1.56 10.27
C LEU A 518 -8.36 -3.03 10.27
N ILE A 519 -7.34 -3.38 9.51
CA ILE A 519 -6.77 -4.75 9.51
C ILE A 519 -6.30 -5.12 10.91
N GLY A 520 -5.76 -4.16 11.66
CA GLY A 520 -5.33 -4.31 13.05
C GLY A 520 -6.43 -4.77 14.02
N PHE A 521 -7.71 -4.43 13.77
CA PHE A 521 -8.85 -4.97 14.54
C PHE A 521 -9.04 -6.48 14.32
N GLY A 522 -8.67 -7.00 13.17
CA GLY A 522 -8.62 -8.45 12.94
C GLY A 522 -7.36 -9.06 13.53
N CYS A 523 -6.20 -8.64 13.09
CA CYS A 523 -4.90 -9.10 13.57
C CYS A 523 -3.82 -8.01 13.38
N THR A 524 -3.00 -7.80 14.41
CA THR A 524 -1.93 -6.78 14.37
C THR A 524 -0.85 -7.12 13.34
N VAL A 525 -0.52 -8.40 13.13
CA VAL A 525 0.53 -8.84 12.18
C VAL A 525 0.25 -8.36 10.75
N PRO A 526 -0.88 -8.72 10.12
CA PRO A 526 -1.22 -8.21 8.80
C PRO A 526 -1.45 -6.70 8.78
N GLY A 527 -1.95 -6.10 9.87
CA GLY A 527 -2.09 -4.65 9.99
C GLY A 527 -0.74 -3.93 9.86
N VAL A 528 0.29 -4.43 10.54
CA VAL A 528 1.66 -3.91 10.42
C VAL A 528 2.21 -4.10 9.01
N MET A 529 2.00 -5.27 8.40
CA MET A 529 2.47 -5.53 7.03
C MET A 529 1.78 -4.67 5.98
N ALA A 530 0.48 -4.40 6.13
CA ALA A 530 -0.28 -3.54 5.23
C ALA A 530 0.20 -2.08 5.22
N SER A 531 0.92 -1.65 6.26
CA SER A 531 1.50 -0.30 6.31
C SER A 531 2.56 -0.02 5.24
N ARG A 532 3.04 -1.04 4.52
CA ARG A 532 3.95 -0.90 3.38
C ARG A 532 3.37 -0.11 2.22
N THR A 533 2.04 -0.08 2.10
CA THR A 533 1.33 0.71 1.07
C THR A 533 1.29 2.21 1.36
N LEU A 534 1.80 2.64 2.52
CA LEU A 534 1.84 4.05 2.88
C LEU A 534 3.04 4.75 2.25
N PRO A 535 2.83 5.86 1.53
CA PRO A 535 3.88 6.53 0.76
C PRO A 535 4.91 7.28 1.63
N SER A 536 4.58 7.55 2.89
CA SER A 536 5.43 8.28 3.84
C SER A 536 6.00 7.38 4.91
N GLU A 537 7.32 7.41 5.08
CA GLU A 537 8.00 6.71 6.17
C GLU A 537 7.52 7.17 7.55
N ARG A 538 7.23 8.48 7.70
CA ARG A 538 6.66 9.06 8.91
C ARG A 538 5.29 8.47 9.23
N ASP A 539 4.36 8.52 8.27
CA ASP A 539 2.99 8.00 8.47
C ASP A 539 3.01 6.49 8.68
N ARG A 540 3.91 5.78 7.98
CA ARG A 540 4.12 4.35 8.16
C ARG A 540 4.60 4.00 9.56
N LYS A 541 5.64 4.66 10.07
CA LYS A 541 6.15 4.46 11.44
C LYS A 541 5.06 4.73 12.48
N MET A 542 4.37 5.86 12.35
CA MET A 542 3.31 6.24 13.26
C MET A 542 2.14 5.25 13.23
N THR A 543 1.70 4.82 12.05
CA THR A 543 0.63 3.83 11.90
C THR A 543 1.01 2.48 12.52
N ILE A 544 2.24 1.99 12.30
CA ILE A 544 2.73 0.74 12.91
C ILE A 544 2.71 0.82 14.45
N LEU A 545 3.13 1.94 15.03
CA LEU A 545 3.14 2.12 16.48
C LEU A 545 1.73 2.21 17.08
N LEU A 546 0.74 2.67 16.30
CA LEU A 546 -0.64 2.82 16.73
C LEU A 546 -1.48 1.57 16.53
N THR A 547 -1.17 0.75 15.53
CA THR A 547 -1.94 -0.48 15.20
C THR A 547 -2.15 -1.42 16.40
N PRO A 548 -1.20 -1.66 17.31
CA PRO A 548 -1.40 -2.57 18.45
C PRO A 548 -2.39 -2.07 19.52
N PHE A 549 -2.75 -0.79 19.53
CA PHE A 549 -3.83 -0.26 20.39
C PHE A 549 -5.21 -0.72 19.92
N MET A 550 -5.35 -1.14 18.65
CA MET A 550 -6.58 -1.73 18.15
C MET A 550 -6.78 -3.12 18.75
N SER A 551 -8.02 -3.41 19.14
CA SER A 551 -8.36 -4.71 19.74
C SER A 551 -8.42 -5.79 18.66
N CYS A 552 -7.41 -6.65 18.59
CA CYS A 552 -7.45 -7.80 17.68
C CYS A 552 -8.37 -8.93 18.20
N SER A 553 -8.75 -9.85 17.31
CA SER A 553 -9.65 -10.97 17.62
C SER A 553 -9.17 -11.87 18.77
N ALA A 554 -7.86 -12.06 18.90
CA ALA A 554 -7.25 -12.86 19.97
C ALA A 554 -7.46 -12.29 21.39
N LYS A 555 -7.86 -11.02 21.52
CA LYS A 555 -8.21 -10.41 22.81
C LYS A 555 -9.67 -10.67 23.21
N LEU A 556 -10.56 -11.04 22.25
CA LEU A 556 -11.98 -11.29 22.52
C LEU A 556 -12.26 -12.35 23.56
N PRO A 557 -11.58 -13.53 23.59
CA PRO A 557 -11.78 -14.53 24.62
C PRO A 557 -11.51 -13.97 26.03
N ILE A 558 -10.50 -13.12 26.18
CA ILE A 558 -10.18 -12.48 27.48
C ILE A 558 -11.35 -11.57 27.89
N TYR A 559 -11.85 -10.72 26.99
CA TYR A 559 -12.96 -9.81 27.28
C TYR A 559 -14.22 -10.57 27.64
N SER A 560 -14.53 -11.64 26.89
CA SER A 560 -15.70 -12.48 27.10
C SER A 560 -15.66 -13.18 28.47
N LEU A 561 -14.52 -13.80 28.82
CA LEU A 561 -14.35 -14.46 30.10
C LEU A 561 -14.56 -13.49 31.28
N PHE A 562 -13.85 -12.38 31.28
CA PHE A 562 -13.91 -11.41 32.38
C PHE A 562 -15.24 -10.67 32.43
N ALA A 563 -15.83 -10.29 31.26
CA ALA A 563 -17.12 -9.62 31.23
C ALA A 563 -18.23 -10.55 31.77
N ALA A 564 -18.23 -11.82 31.36
CA ALA A 564 -19.21 -12.81 31.88
C ALA A 564 -19.01 -13.13 33.35
N ALA A 565 -17.75 -13.26 33.82
CA ALA A 565 -17.43 -13.65 35.19
C ALA A 565 -17.65 -12.53 36.23
N PHE A 566 -17.25 -11.29 35.91
CA PHE A 566 -17.24 -10.18 36.86
C PHE A 566 -18.34 -9.14 36.62
N PHE A 567 -18.87 -9.03 35.38
CA PHE A 567 -19.87 -8.02 34.96
C PHE A 567 -21.03 -8.62 34.19
N PRO A 568 -21.70 -9.70 34.67
CA PRO A 568 -22.68 -10.46 33.89
C PRO A 568 -23.87 -9.61 33.40
N LYS A 569 -24.31 -8.62 34.18
CA LYS A 569 -25.43 -7.71 33.80
C LYS A 569 -25.06 -6.74 32.70
N TYR A 570 -23.78 -6.42 32.54
CA TYR A 570 -23.27 -5.40 31.64
C TYR A 570 -22.20 -5.93 30.68
N ALA A 571 -22.11 -7.24 30.48
CA ALA A 571 -21.04 -7.89 29.73
C ALA A 571 -20.88 -7.27 28.31
N GLY A 572 -21.96 -7.08 27.57
CA GLY A 572 -21.93 -6.46 26.26
C GLY A 572 -21.44 -5.00 26.30
N LEU A 573 -21.86 -4.22 27.30
CA LEU A 573 -21.42 -2.84 27.48
C LEU A 573 -19.94 -2.76 27.80
N VAL A 574 -19.44 -3.63 28.68
CA VAL A 574 -18.01 -3.72 29.04
C VAL A 574 -17.16 -4.04 27.81
N MET A 575 -17.59 -4.97 26.96
CA MET A 575 -16.89 -5.29 25.71
C MET A 575 -16.81 -4.08 24.78
N VAL A 576 -17.91 -3.37 24.57
CA VAL A 576 -17.96 -2.16 23.75
C VAL A 576 -17.06 -1.06 24.33
N LEU A 577 -17.12 -0.84 25.66
CA LEU A 577 -16.25 0.13 26.34
C LEU A 577 -14.77 -0.19 26.18
N LEU A 578 -14.37 -1.45 26.22
CA LEU A 578 -12.97 -1.86 26.00
C LEU A 578 -12.50 -1.52 24.59
N TYR A 579 -13.33 -1.76 23.55
CA TYR A 579 -13.00 -1.35 22.19
C TYR A 579 -12.82 0.16 22.08
N PHE A 580 -13.76 0.94 22.63
CA PHE A 580 -13.65 2.40 22.65
C PHE A 580 -12.44 2.90 23.44
N THR A 581 -12.10 2.24 24.56
CA THR A 581 -10.90 2.58 25.35
C THR A 581 -9.63 2.37 24.52
N GLY A 582 -9.51 1.27 23.79
CA GLY A 582 -8.38 1.03 22.90
C GLY A 582 -8.22 2.12 21.83
N ILE A 583 -9.34 2.49 21.17
CA ILE A 583 -9.36 3.56 20.16
C ILE A 583 -8.98 4.91 20.80
N LEU A 584 -9.56 5.25 21.95
CA LEU A 584 -9.30 6.51 22.64
C LEU A 584 -7.83 6.64 23.04
N VAL A 585 -7.27 5.61 23.65
CA VAL A 585 -5.85 5.59 24.05
C VAL A 585 -4.96 5.67 22.79
N GLY A 586 -5.33 4.98 21.70
CA GLY A 586 -4.64 5.09 20.42
C GLY A 586 -4.65 6.50 19.85
N VAL A 587 -5.78 7.20 19.91
CA VAL A 587 -5.90 8.62 19.49
C VAL A 587 -5.05 9.53 20.38
N LEU A 588 -5.06 9.35 21.69
CA LEU A 588 -4.22 10.14 22.63
C LEU A 588 -2.73 9.88 22.38
N ALA A 589 -2.33 8.62 22.16
CA ALA A 589 -0.97 8.26 21.79
C ALA A 589 -0.57 8.89 20.44
N ALA A 590 -1.47 8.91 19.46
CA ALA A 590 -1.23 9.57 18.18
C ALA A 590 -0.98 11.08 18.32
N LEU A 591 -1.80 11.78 19.12
CA LEU A 591 -1.62 13.20 19.40
C LEU A 591 -0.30 13.49 20.12
N LEU A 592 0.08 12.63 21.06
CA LEU A 592 1.37 12.74 21.77
C LEU A 592 2.54 12.51 20.80
N LEU A 593 2.48 11.48 19.98
CA LEU A 593 3.52 11.17 18.99
C LEU A 593 3.65 12.27 17.93
N LYS A 594 2.53 12.85 17.47
CA LYS A 594 2.50 13.99 16.55
C LYS A 594 3.22 15.20 17.13
N SER A 595 3.01 15.50 18.41
CA SER A 595 3.58 16.69 19.05
C SER A 595 5.05 16.52 19.45
N THR A 596 5.51 15.29 19.69
CA THR A 596 6.85 15.01 20.23
C THR A 596 7.82 14.46 19.19
N VAL A 597 7.53 13.28 18.64
CA VAL A 597 8.46 12.48 17.81
C VAL A 597 8.26 12.74 16.32
N PHE A 598 7.01 12.75 15.86
CA PHE A 598 6.64 12.84 14.45
C PHE A 598 6.08 14.24 14.13
N LYS A 599 6.89 15.28 14.34
CA LYS A 599 6.53 16.66 13.99
C LYS A 599 6.35 16.82 12.48
N GLY A 600 5.47 17.73 12.07
CA GLY A 600 5.14 18.03 10.69
C GLY A 600 3.72 17.58 10.31
N GLU A 601 3.30 17.92 9.09
CA GLU A 601 1.98 17.59 8.57
C GLU A 601 1.95 16.19 7.94
N ALA A 602 0.76 15.59 7.89
CA ALA A 602 0.54 14.36 7.15
C ALA A 602 0.76 14.62 5.66
N VAL A 603 1.32 13.62 4.96
CA VAL A 603 1.54 13.71 3.51
C VAL A 603 0.26 14.14 2.80
N PRO A 604 0.34 15.04 1.81
CA PRO A 604 -0.79 15.46 1.02
C PRO A 604 -1.56 14.26 0.45
N PHE A 605 -2.87 14.36 0.49
CA PHE A 605 -3.76 13.30 0.02
C PHE A 605 -4.16 13.61 -1.43
N VAL A 606 -3.31 13.21 -2.35
CA VAL A 606 -3.60 13.24 -3.78
C VAL A 606 -3.80 11.79 -4.22
N MET A 607 -5.02 11.43 -4.60
CA MET A 607 -5.36 10.05 -4.94
C MET A 607 -6.44 10.01 -6.00
N GLU A 608 -6.35 9.05 -6.89
CA GLU A 608 -7.44 8.70 -7.79
C GLU A 608 -8.46 7.81 -7.09
N LEU A 609 -9.71 7.97 -7.47
CA LEU A 609 -10.77 7.03 -7.13
C LEU A 609 -11.01 6.10 -8.34
N PRO A 610 -10.45 4.87 -8.32
CA PRO A 610 -10.60 3.94 -9.45
C PRO A 610 -12.06 3.52 -9.60
N ASN A 611 -12.50 3.20 -10.82
CA ASN A 611 -13.82 2.64 -11.05
C ASN A 611 -14.00 1.31 -10.30
N TYR A 612 -15.24 1.04 -9.82
CA TYR A 612 -15.53 -0.24 -9.19
C TYR A 612 -15.45 -1.38 -10.20
N ARG A 613 -14.55 -2.33 -9.92
CA ARG A 613 -14.34 -3.54 -10.71
C ARG A 613 -14.49 -4.79 -9.85
N LEU A 614 -14.97 -5.86 -10.45
CA LEU A 614 -14.97 -7.15 -9.76
C LEU A 614 -13.56 -7.76 -9.84
N PRO A 615 -13.00 -8.23 -8.71
CA PRO A 615 -11.68 -8.84 -8.71
C PRO A 615 -11.67 -10.17 -9.46
N GLY A 616 -10.57 -10.47 -10.14
CA GLY A 616 -10.35 -11.76 -10.79
C GLY A 616 -10.12 -12.86 -9.75
N LEU A 617 -10.95 -13.89 -9.74
CA LEU A 617 -10.87 -15.00 -8.77
C LEU A 617 -9.48 -15.65 -8.72
N LYS A 618 -8.81 -15.78 -9.86
CA LYS A 618 -7.45 -16.36 -9.94
C LYS A 618 -6.42 -15.49 -9.22
N ASN A 619 -6.49 -14.18 -9.40
CA ASN A 619 -5.58 -13.22 -8.75
C ASN A 619 -5.81 -13.20 -7.23
N VAL A 620 -7.06 -13.21 -6.79
CA VAL A 620 -7.41 -13.28 -5.37
C VAL A 620 -6.88 -14.59 -4.76
N ALA A 621 -7.07 -15.73 -5.41
CA ALA A 621 -6.58 -17.02 -4.92
C ALA A 621 -5.05 -17.06 -4.82
N GLN A 622 -4.35 -16.51 -5.80
CA GLN A 622 -2.88 -16.42 -5.78
C GLN A 622 -2.40 -15.50 -4.63
N LEU A 623 -3.00 -14.34 -4.46
CA LEU A 623 -2.68 -13.41 -3.37
C LEU A 623 -2.93 -14.05 -2.00
N LEU A 624 -4.05 -14.76 -1.84
CA LEU A 624 -4.36 -15.50 -0.60
C LEU A 624 -3.30 -16.56 -0.30
N TRP A 625 -2.88 -17.32 -1.31
CA TRP A 625 -1.83 -18.33 -1.16
C TRP A 625 -0.49 -17.70 -0.74
N GLU A 626 -0.09 -16.60 -1.37
CA GLU A 626 1.13 -15.85 -1.00
C GLU A 626 1.07 -15.37 0.45
N LYS A 627 -0.05 -14.76 0.87
CA LYS A 627 -0.25 -14.28 2.25
C LYS A 627 -0.29 -15.42 3.27
N ALA A 628 -0.97 -16.53 2.95
CA ALA A 628 -1.03 -17.71 3.81
C ALA A 628 0.36 -18.35 3.98
N ARG A 629 1.11 -18.51 2.87
CA ARG A 629 2.48 -19.03 2.89
C ARG A 629 3.42 -18.14 3.71
N ASP A 630 3.34 -16.84 3.51
CA ASP A 630 4.15 -15.86 4.25
C ASP A 630 3.85 -15.90 5.76
N PHE A 631 2.57 -16.04 6.13
CA PHE A 631 2.17 -16.17 7.52
C PHE A 631 2.70 -17.48 8.13
N LEU A 632 2.52 -18.61 7.43
CA LEU A 632 3.01 -19.92 7.88
C LEU A 632 4.53 -19.91 8.10
N GLN A 633 5.31 -19.43 7.14
CA GLN A 633 6.77 -19.39 7.28
C GLN A 633 7.23 -18.55 8.47
N LYS A 634 6.59 -17.39 8.68
CA LYS A 634 6.97 -16.44 9.74
C LYS A 634 6.46 -16.88 11.11
N ALA A 635 5.22 -17.34 11.17
CA ALA A 635 4.60 -17.80 12.41
C ALA A 635 5.26 -19.08 12.91
N PHE A 636 5.52 -20.04 12.02
CA PHE A 636 6.09 -21.32 12.39
C PHE A 636 7.47 -21.18 13.03
N THR A 637 8.39 -20.38 12.45
CA THR A 637 9.75 -20.27 12.99
C THR A 637 9.81 -19.55 14.33
N VAL A 638 9.16 -18.39 14.46
CA VAL A 638 9.25 -17.56 15.68
C VAL A 638 8.43 -18.17 16.80
N ILE A 639 7.20 -18.62 16.50
CA ILE A 639 6.30 -19.14 17.53
C ILE A 639 6.74 -20.52 17.98
N PHE A 640 7.20 -21.39 17.07
CA PHE A 640 7.76 -22.69 17.40
C PHE A 640 8.93 -22.59 18.38
N ALA A 641 9.90 -21.72 18.09
CA ALA A 641 11.03 -21.51 19.00
C ALA A 641 10.57 -20.99 20.36
N ALA A 642 9.63 -20.07 20.35
CA ALA A 642 9.13 -19.46 21.57
C ALA A 642 8.25 -20.42 22.40
N THR A 643 7.45 -21.30 21.78
CA THR A 643 6.67 -22.32 22.51
C THR A 643 7.57 -23.33 23.20
N ILE A 644 8.68 -23.76 22.59
CA ILE A 644 9.65 -24.63 23.22
C ILE A 644 10.26 -23.95 24.48
N VAL A 645 10.63 -22.67 24.34
CA VAL A 645 11.20 -21.92 25.49
C VAL A 645 10.18 -21.81 26.65
N ILE A 646 8.93 -21.46 26.34
CA ILE A 646 7.90 -21.36 27.40
C ILE A 646 7.57 -22.71 27.98
N TRP A 647 7.44 -23.77 27.16
CA TRP A 647 7.26 -25.14 27.68
C TRP A 647 8.38 -25.51 28.65
N PHE A 648 9.65 -25.23 28.29
CA PHE A 648 10.80 -25.48 29.17
C PHE A 648 10.66 -24.70 30.49
N LEU A 649 10.34 -23.41 30.43
CA LEU A 649 10.18 -22.57 31.63
C LEU A 649 8.99 -22.99 32.51
N GLN A 650 7.96 -23.61 31.95
CA GLN A 650 6.77 -24.07 32.65
C GLN A 650 6.98 -25.44 33.36
N ASN A 651 7.77 -26.32 32.75
CA ASN A 651 7.87 -27.70 33.16
C ASN A 651 9.16 -28.02 33.97
N PHE A 652 10.12 -27.09 34.06
CA PHE A 652 11.35 -27.27 34.78
C PHE A 652 11.47 -26.31 35.96
N ASP A 653 12.07 -26.83 37.08
CA ASP A 653 12.47 -26.04 38.24
C ASP A 653 13.88 -25.42 38.04
N LEU A 654 14.37 -24.63 39.01
CA LEU A 654 15.71 -24.02 38.96
C LEU A 654 16.86 -25.06 39.02
N GLN A 655 16.56 -26.31 39.40
CA GLN A 655 17.53 -27.40 39.42
C GLN A 655 17.49 -28.23 38.11
N LEU A 656 16.75 -27.74 37.10
CA LEU A 656 16.52 -28.41 35.80
C LEU A 656 15.89 -29.81 35.97
N ARG A 657 15.00 -29.99 36.96
CA ARG A 657 14.20 -31.18 37.14
C ARG A 657 12.79 -30.94 36.63
N LEU A 658 12.22 -31.93 35.98
CA LEU A 658 10.82 -31.89 35.55
C LEU A 658 9.92 -31.79 36.78
N THR A 659 9.08 -30.78 36.85
CA THR A 659 8.13 -30.59 37.99
C THR A 659 6.69 -30.71 37.50
N ALA A 660 5.87 -31.40 38.31
CA ALA A 660 4.43 -31.46 38.11
C ALA A 660 3.70 -30.29 38.82
N ASP A 661 4.40 -29.59 39.71
CA ASP A 661 3.84 -28.45 40.43
C ASP A 661 4.11 -27.13 39.64
N PRO A 662 3.10 -26.46 39.10
CA PRO A 662 3.25 -25.20 38.37
C PRO A 662 3.95 -24.10 39.21
N GLN A 663 3.81 -24.12 40.53
CA GLN A 663 4.39 -23.13 41.43
C GLN A 663 5.92 -23.27 41.58
N ALA A 664 6.44 -24.47 41.41
CA ALA A 664 7.87 -24.74 41.46
C ALA A 664 8.61 -24.42 40.16
N SER A 665 7.89 -24.12 39.07
CA SER A 665 8.45 -23.86 37.73
C SER A 665 9.28 -22.58 37.68
N ILE A 666 10.27 -22.56 36.78
CA ILE A 666 11.08 -21.36 36.50
C ILE A 666 10.18 -20.19 36.13
N LEU A 667 9.14 -20.44 35.31
CA LEU A 667 8.20 -19.40 34.86
C LEU A 667 7.42 -18.79 36.04
N ALA A 668 6.93 -19.61 36.96
CA ALA A 668 6.21 -19.14 38.15
C ALA A 668 7.12 -18.27 39.05
N ARG A 669 8.40 -18.59 39.12
CA ARG A 669 9.38 -17.82 39.90
C ARG A 669 9.64 -16.46 39.27
N ILE A 670 9.89 -16.41 37.92
CA ILE A 670 10.01 -15.15 37.18
C ILE A 670 8.72 -14.30 37.33
N ALA A 671 7.57 -14.93 37.22
CA ALA A 671 6.28 -14.29 37.40
C ALA A 671 6.07 -13.74 38.82
N GLY A 672 6.56 -14.48 39.83
CA GLY A 672 6.55 -14.05 41.24
C GLY A 672 7.42 -12.80 41.46
N ASP A 673 8.60 -12.74 40.83
CA ASP A 673 9.49 -11.58 40.93
C ASP A 673 8.91 -10.34 40.18
N ILE A 674 8.08 -10.54 39.15
CA ILE A 674 7.39 -9.47 38.42
C ILE A 674 6.09 -9.05 39.12
N ALA A 675 5.41 -9.93 39.84
CA ALA A 675 4.11 -9.69 40.47
C ALA A 675 4.04 -8.40 41.32
N PRO A 676 5.08 -8.02 42.09
CA PRO A 676 5.06 -6.78 42.88
C PRO A 676 4.87 -5.51 42.03
N LEU A 677 5.26 -5.52 40.75
CA LEU A 677 5.04 -4.41 39.82
C LEU A 677 3.54 -4.12 39.61
N PHE A 678 2.70 -5.13 39.77
CA PHE A 678 1.24 -5.03 39.62
C PHE A 678 0.52 -4.78 40.97
N ALA A 679 1.25 -4.64 42.08
CA ALA A 679 0.64 -4.34 43.39
C ALA A 679 -0.15 -3.02 43.40
N PRO A 680 0.31 -1.90 42.79
CA PRO A 680 -0.47 -0.69 42.69
C PRO A 680 -1.74 -0.85 41.87
N LEU A 681 -1.77 -1.81 40.95
CA LEU A 681 -2.93 -2.12 40.08
C LEU A 681 -3.95 -3.05 40.79
N GLY A 682 -3.57 -3.66 41.93
CA GLY A 682 -4.44 -4.51 42.72
C GLY A 682 -4.48 -5.98 42.34
N PHE A 683 -3.60 -6.46 41.46
CA PHE A 683 -3.53 -7.86 41.04
C PHE A 683 -2.10 -8.43 41.07
N ALA A 684 -1.40 -8.24 42.20
CA ALA A 684 -0.07 -8.80 42.47
C ALA A 684 -0.11 -10.29 42.79
N ASP A 685 -0.49 -11.12 41.85
CA ASP A 685 -0.54 -12.57 41.96
C ASP A 685 0.38 -13.19 40.89
N TRP A 686 1.25 -14.14 41.31
CA TRP A 686 2.16 -14.84 40.42
C TRP A 686 1.41 -15.59 39.29
N ARG A 687 0.20 -16.09 39.54
CA ARG A 687 -0.63 -16.79 38.56
C ARG A 687 -1.08 -15.84 37.45
N ILE A 688 -1.48 -14.62 37.82
CA ILE A 688 -1.86 -13.57 36.87
C ILE A 688 -0.62 -13.16 36.09
N SER A 689 0.51 -12.93 36.72
CA SER A 689 1.76 -12.58 36.08
C SER A 689 2.22 -13.68 35.12
N THR A 690 2.09 -14.96 35.46
CA THR A 690 2.34 -16.10 34.57
C THR A 690 1.44 -16.05 33.35
N ALA A 691 0.13 -15.81 33.52
CA ALA A 691 -0.81 -15.71 32.44
C ALA A 691 -0.52 -14.52 31.51
N LEU A 692 -0.03 -13.38 32.02
CA LEU A 692 0.38 -12.24 31.22
C LEU A 692 1.66 -12.53 30.41
N ILE A 693 2.62 -13.29 30.96
CA ILE A 693 3.83 -13.71 30.24
C ILE A 693 3.47 -14.69 29.11
N THR A 694 2.63 -15.70 29.39
CA THR A 694 2.16 -16.62 28.33
C THR A 694 1.32 -15.90 27.29
N GLY A 695 0.53 -14.90 27.68
CA GLY A 695 -0.21 -14.02 26.78
C GLY A 695 0.65 -13.10 25.90
N PHE A 696 1.94 -12.97 26.18
CA PHE A 696 2.87 -12.35 25.25
C PHE A 696 3.17 -13.27 24.06
N MET A 697 3.12 -14.58 24.25
CA MET A 697 3.23 -15.54 23.15
C MET A 697 2.03 -15.46 22.22
N ALA A 698 0.86 -15.73 22.80
CA ALA A 698 -0.42 -15.69 22.13
C ALA A 698 -1.48 -15.16 23.12
N LYS A 699 -2.25 -14.15 22.72
CA LYS A 699 -3.18 -13.45 23.62
C LYS A 699 -4.23 -14.36 24.23
N GLU A 700 -4.72 -15.32 23.49
CA GLU A 700 -5.69 -16.32 23.93
C GLU A 700 -5.16 -17.22 25.06
N SER A 701 -3.84 -17.41 25.14
CA SER A 701 -3.20 -18.21 26.19
C SER A 701 -3.38 -17.60 27.61
N VAL A 702 -3.71 -16.32 27.71
CA VAL A 702 -4.08 -15.70 28.99
C VAL A 702 -5.24 -16.42 29.62
N VAL A 703 -6.30 -16.71 28.86
CA VAL A 703 -7.51 -17.38 29.34
C VAL A 703 -7.19 -18.80 29.79
N SER A 704 -6.51 -19.57 28.93
CA SER A 704 -6.14 -20.95 29.24
C SER A 704 -5.24 -21.05 30.49
N SER A 705 -4.22 -20.18 30.56
CA SER A 705 -3.31 -20.14 31.75
C SER A 705 -4.04 -19.77 33.04
N LEU A 706 -4.95 -18.79 33.00
CA LEU A 706 -5.73 -18.42 34.20
C LEU A 706 -6.63 -19.57 34.63
N LEU A 707 -7.33 -20.24 33.73
CA LEU A 707 -8.21 -21.35 34.05
C LEU A 707 -7.44 -22.56 34.59
N ILE A 708 -6.26 -22.85 34.05
CA ILE A 708 -5.39 -23.92 34.54
C ILE A 708 -4.86 -23.60 35.97
N LEU A 709 -4.35 -22.37 36.16
CA LEU A 709 -3.70 -21.97 37.41
C LEU A 709 -4.69 -21.72 38.55
N PHE A 710 -5.91 -21.29 38.28
CA PHE A 710 -6.98 -21.11 39.26
C PHE A 710 -7.90 -22.34 39.38
N GLY A 711 -7.87 -23.26 38.39
CA GLY A 711 -8.67 -24.50 38.39
C GLY A 711 -10.10 -24.32 37.88
N SER A 712 -10.71 -23.15 38.04
CA SER A 712 -12.07 -22.86 37.56
C SER A 712 -12.36 -21.37 37.50
N THR A 713 -13.38 -20.98 36.73
CA THR A 713 -13.89 -19.61 36.71
C THR A 713 -14.40 -19.14 38.09
N ALA A 714 -15.01 -20.06 38.85
CA ALA A 714 -15.48 -19.77 40.22
C ALA A 714 -14.33 -19.44 41.15
N ALA A 715 -13.20 -20.16 41.06
CA ALA A 715 -12.02 -19.89 41.87
C ALA A 715 -11.36 -18.55 41.46
N LEU A 716 -11.37 -18.21 40.14
CA LEU A 716 -10.89 -16.91 39.64
C LEU A 716 -11.74 -15.75 40.19
N THR A 717 -13.06 -15.89 40.22
CA THR A 717 -13.98 -14.87 40.76
C THR A 717 -13.92 -14.77 42.30
N ALA A 718 -13.54 -15.83 43.00
CA ALA A 718 -13.28 -15.79 44.42
C ALA A 718 -11.94 -15.10 44.77
N ALA A 719 -10.94 -15.22 43.88
CA ALA A 719 -9.62 -14.64 44.09
C ALA A 719 -9.52 -13.16 43.68
N LEU A 720 -10.36 -12.68 42.75
CA LEU A 720 -10.35 -11.30 42.25
C LEU A 720 -11.71 -10.62 42.48
N THR A 721 -11.66 -9.40 42.97
CA THR A 721 -12.86 -8.52 43.02
C THR A 721 -13.11 -7.82 41.67
N PRO A 722 -14.34 -7.36 41.37
CA PRO A 722 -14.61 -6.54 40.16
C PRO A 722 -13.70 -5.31 40.08
N ALA A 723 -13.36 -4.69 41.21
CA ALA A 723 -12.43 -3.56 41.29
C ALA A 723 -10.96 -3.91 40.94
N GLN A 724 -10.59 -5.19 40.96
CA GLN A 724 -9.28 -5.70 40.49
C GLN A 724 -9.34 -6.25 39.09
N ALA A 725 -10.48 -6.79 38.67
CA ALA A 725 -10.70 -7.32 37.33
C ALA A 725 -10.73 -6.22 36.26
N ALA A 726 -11.31 -5.06 36.56
CA ALA A 726 -11.39 -3.93 35.57
C ALA A 726 -10.01 -3.40 35.16
N PRO A 727 -9.06 -3.08 36.08
CA PRO A 727 -7.71 -2.68 35.68
C PRO A 727 -6.93 -3.80 34.98
N LEU A 728 -7.14 -5.06 35.34
CA LEU A 728 -6.51 -6.21 34.67
C LEU A 728 -7.00 -6.31 33.22
N LEU A 729 -8.30 -6.11 32.96
CA LEU A 729 -8.86 -6.08 31.61
C LEU A 729 -8.24 -4.99 30.76
N VAL A 730 -8.13 -3.77 31.30
CA VAL A 730 -7.53 -2.64 30.59
C VAL A 730 -6.03 -2.86 30.35
N PHE A 731 -5.34 -3.48 31.30
CA PHE A 731 -3.95 -3.87 31.11
C PHE A 731 -3.83 -4.91 29.98
N CYS A 732 -4.65 -5.96 29.97
CA CYS A 732 -4.68 -6.96 28.90
C CYS A 732 -5.02 -6.39 27.53
N LEU A 733 -5.86 -5.34 27.48
CA LEU A 733 -6.18 -4.61 26.27
C LEU A 733 -4.95 -3.91 25.67
N LEU A 734 -4.17 -3.21 26.50
CA LEU A 734 -3.19 -2.21 26.06
C LEU A 734 -1.74 -2.70 26.07
N TYR A 735 -1.40 -3.74 26.90
CA TYR A 735 -0.01 -4.20 27.01
C TYR A 735 0.50 -4.81 25.70
N THR A 736 1.81 -5.02 25.62
CA THR A 736 2.52 -5.45 24.41
C THR A 736 1.74 -6.47 23.56
N PRO A 737 1.73 -6.35 22.22
CA PRO A 737 1.09 -7.34 21.37
C PRO A 737 1.82 -8.70 21.44
N CYS A 738 1.27 -9.72 20.77
CA CYS A 738 1.89 -11.04 20.71
C CYS A 738 3.27 -10.99 20.04
N ILE A 739 4.11 -11.99 20.30
CA ILE A 739 5.48 -12.07 19.79
C ILE A 739 5.56 -12.01 18.27
N ALA A 740 4.57 -12.59 17.58
CA ALA A 740 4.47 -12.52 16.13
C ALA A 740 4.31 -11.07 15.61
N ALA A 741 3.53 -10.25 16.33
CA ALA A 741 3.36 -8.83 15.98
C ALA A 741 4.65 -8.04 16.27
N VAL A 742 5.33 -8.30 17.39
CA VAL A 742 6.63 -7.68 17.69
C VAL A 742 7.68 -8.06 16.63
N ALA A 743 7.73 -9.33 16.23
CA ALA A 743 8.61 -9.79 15.15
C ALA A 743 8.31 -9.09 13.81
N SER A 744 7.02 -8.86 13.49
CA SER A 744 6.62 -8.11 12.31
C SER A 744 7.08 -6.65 12.39
N VAL A 745 6.91 -5.98 13.52
CA VAL A 745 7.40 -4.62 13.74
C VAL A 745 8.93 -4.56 13.64
N LYS A 746 9.63 -5.53 14.23
CA LYS A 746 11.11 -5.64 14.12
C LYS A 746 11.54 -5.74 12.65
N ARG A 747 10.82 -6.47 11.83
CA ARG A 747 11.11 -6.62 10.39
C ARG A 747 10.85 -5.32 9.64
N GLU A 748 9.75 -4.60 9.95
CA GLU A 748 9.36 -3.39 9.24
C GLU A 748 10.14 -2.14 9.66
N LEU A 749 10.46 -1.99 10.94
CA LEU A 749 11.07 -0.78 11.51
C LEU A 749 12.43 -1.02 12.17
N GLY A 750 12.86 -2.28 12.28
CA GLY A 750 14.09 -2.65 12.99
C GLY A 750 13.90 -2.87 14.50
N GLY A 751 14.94 -3.45 15.14
CA GLY A 751 14.89 -3.85 16.56
C GLY A 751 14.66 -2.70 17.52
N LYS A 752 15.27 -1.53 17.26
CA LYS A 752 15.13 -0.33 18.10
C LYS A 752 13.66 0.10 18.26
N TRP A 753 12.92 0.20 17.15
CA TRP A 753 11.51 0.60 17.18
C TRP A 753 10.61 -0.47 17.77
N ALA A 754 10.91 -1.74 17.55
CA ALA A 754 10.17 -2.84 18.17
C ALA A 754 10.31 -2.80 19.72
N THR A 755 11.51 -2.57 20.24
CA THR A 755 11.75 -2.42 21.70
C THR A 755 11.03 -1.18 22.25
N ILE A 756 11.14 -0.03 21.57
CA ILE A 756 10.44 1.21 21.96
C ILE A 756 8.92 0.96 22.01
N MET A 757 8.36 0.26 21.03
CA MET A 757 6.93 -0.08 21.00
C MET A 757 6.53 -0.93 22.21
N VAL A 758 7.26 -2.00 22.52
CA VAL A 758 6.95 -2.89 23.65
C VAL A 758 6.99 -2.13 24.97
N VAL A 759 8.06 -1.38 25.21
CA VAL A 759 8.22 -0.59 26.44
C VAL A 759 7.13 0.47 26.58
N ASN A 760 6.86 1.22 25.50
CA ASN A 760 5.84 2.26 25.50
C ASN A 760 4.44 1.67 25.76
N GLN A 761 4.10 0.55 25.14
CA GLN A 761 2.78 -0.08 25.35
C GLN A 761 2.62 -0.64 26.74
N CYS A 762 3.65 -1.27 27.32
CA CYS A 762 3.62 -1.73 28.70
C CYS A 762 3.46 -0.54 29.67
N ALA A 763 4.16 0.56 29.43
CA ALA A 763 4.05 1.77 30.27
C ALA A 763 2.64 2.41 30.16
N VAL A 764 2.11 2.56 28.96
CA VAL A 764 0.75 3.09 28.74
C VAL A 764 -0.29 2.17 29.35
N ALA A 765 -0.17 0.85 29.20
CA ALA A 765 -1.07 -0.12 29.78
C ALA A 765 -1.08 -0.03 31.31
N TRP A 766 0.11 0.10 31.91
CA TRP A 766 0.25 0.22 33.37
C TRP A 766 -0.38 1.52 33.89
N LEU A 767 -0.12 2.65 33.23
CA LEU A 767 -0.71 3.95 33.60
C LEU A 767 -2.25 3.96 33.45
N CYS A 768 -2.76 3.44 32.33
CA CYS A 768 -4.21 3.35 32.11
C CYS A 768 -4.88 2.41 33.12
N ALA A 769 -4.26 1.26 33.41
CA ALA A 769 -4.76 0.33 34.42
C ALA A 769 -4.77 0.96 35.83
N LEU A 770 -3.75 1.76 36.18
CA LEU A 770 -3.71 2.50 37.43
C LEU A 770 -4.87 3.51 37.52
N LEU A 771 -5.11 4.28 36.46
CA LEU A 771 -6.24 5.23 36.40
C LEU A 771 -7.58 4.50 36.57
N VAL A 772 -7.76 3.38 35.88
CA VAL A 772 -8.98 2.55 36.01
C VAL A 772 -9.09 1.98 37.41
N ARG A 773 -7.99 1.59 38.06
CA ARG A 773 -7.97 1.13 39.45
C ARG A 773 -8.46 2.19 40.44
N LEU A 774 -7.99 3.44 40.28
CA LEU A 774 -8.43 4.56 41.12
C LEU A 774 -9.94 4.82 40.97
N VAL A 775 -10.46 4.76 39.76
CA VAL A 775 -11.89 4.89 39.51
C VAL A 775 -12.67 3.70 40.02
N ALA A 776 -12.20 2.47 39.78
CA ALA A 776 -12.88 1.26 40.21
C ALA A 776 -12.99 1.15 41.76
N VAL A 777 -11.97 1.55 42.53
CA VAL A 777 -12.04 1.60 43.99
C VAL A 777 -13.06 2.65 44.49
N ALA A 778 -13.31 3.69 43.74
CA ALA A 778 -14.31 4.71 44.08
C ALA A 778 -15.75 4.30 43.72
N VAL A 779 -15.93 3.38 42.76
CA VAL A 779 -17.24 2.93 42.27
C VAL A 779 -17.69 1.62 42.88
N PHE A 780 -16.77 0.67 43.13
CA PHE A 780 -17.00 -0.65 43.70
C PHE A 780 -16.50 -0.76 45.15
#